data_e2fb8b158c496c1328517ccc7eeaeef2
#
_entry.id   e2fb8b158c496c1328517ccc7eeaeef2
#
_cell.length_a   1.000
_cell.length_b   1.000
_cell.length_c   1.000
_cell.angle_alpha   90.00
_cell.angle_beta   90.00
_cell.angle_gamma   90.00
#
_symmetry.space_group_name_H-M   'P 1'
#
loop_
_entity.id
_entity.type
_entity.pdbx_description
1 polymer ?
#
loop_
_entity_poly.entity_id
_entity_poly.type
_entity_poly.pdbx_seq_one_letter_code
_entity_poly.pdbx_strand_id
1 'polypeptide(L)'
;MGLEEKNEEYGADQIQILKGLEAVRKRPGMYIGSTSTRGLHHLVYEIVDNSVDEALAGTCDHIEVTIHKGNSVTVCDNGRGIPVGINHQAGIPAVEVVFTILHAGGKFGGGGYKVSGGLHGVGASVVNALSEWLEVRIFKEGKIYQQRYERGVTMYSLKIVGECDPEKHGTEVTFFPDREIFDDIEFDFDTLKQRFREMAFLTKGLKFTFTDEREEEPKVRTFHYEGGIVEFVKYLNRSSTALYDKIIYCEGIRNNVYVEVAMQHNDGFKENTYGFVNNIVTPEGGMHVEGFRTALTKTFNDYARANKLLKESEPNLSGEDIREGMTAIISVKIEDPQFEGQTKQKLGNSEARGAVNAIVSEQLKIFLEQNPEVGRKTVDKSLTAQRAREAARKARDLTRRKSALDGMALPGKLADCTDKNPKNCEIFIVEGDSAGGSAKTARSRATQAILPLRGKILNVEKARLDRIYGNAEIKAMITAFGTGIHEDFDISKLRYDKIIIMTDADVDGAHIATLMLTFLYRFMPELIKQGHVYLAQPPLYKVEKNRKQYYAYSDAELDKILREIGRDQNNKIQRYKGLGEMDADQLWETTMDPAKRILKCVNMDEDAASEIDLTFTTLMGDKVEPRREFIEENAKYVQNLDV
;
A
#
# COMPACT_ATOMS: atom_id res chain seq x y z
N MET A 1 -20.04 24.78 26.55
CA MET A 1 -18.97 25.01 27.52
C MET A 1 -18.01 25.98 26.88
N GLY A 2 -17.97 27.26 27.35
CA GLY A 2 -17.10 28.27 26.77
C GLY A 2 -15.62 27.95 27.02
N LEU A 3 -14.84 28.00 25.97
CA LEU A 3 -13.40 28.09 26.07
C LEU A 3 -13.08 29.50 26.61
N GLU A 4 -12.71 29.62 27.86
CA GLU A 4 -12.05 30.84 28.37
C GLU A 4 -10.71 30.94 27.63
N GLU A 5 -10.61 31.89 26.69
CA GLU A 5 -9.35 32.32 26.11
C GLU A 5 -8.48 32.93 27.23
N LYS A 6 -7.57 32.16 27.77
CA LYS A 6 -6.38 32.72 28.42
C LYS A 6 -5.52 33.33 27.34
N ASN A 7 -5.59 34.64 27.21
CA ASN A 7 -4.61 35.44 26.50
C ASN A 7 -3.25 35.36 27.27
N GLU A 8 -2.53 34.25 27.09
CA GLU A 8 -1.10 34.20 27.43
C GLU A 8 -0.35 34.91 26.30
N GLU A 9 0.26 36.06 26.59
CA GLU A 9 1.11 36.78 25.64
C GLU A 9 2.16 35.80 25.09
N TYR A 10 2.19 35.59 23.75
CA TYR A 10 3.18 34.76 23.08
C TYR A 10 4.56 35.40 23.22
N GLY A 11 5.32 34.98 24.23
CA GLY A 11 6.66 35.49 24.55
C GLY A 11 7.77 34.51 24.17
N ALA A 12 9.02 34.98 24.20
CA ALA A 12 10.20 34.21 23.84
C ALA A 12 10.37 32.92 24.67
N ASP A 13 9.93 32.93 25.92
CA ASP A 13 10.02 31.79 26.84
C ASP A 13 9.04 30.65 26.51
N GLN A 14 8.08 30.89 25.62
CA GLN A 14 7.16 29.84 25.12
C GLN A 14 7.76 29.05 23.96
N ILE A 15 8.89 29.47 23.40
CA ILE A 15 9.63 28.74 22.39
C ILE A 15 10.41 27.61 23.06
N GLN A 16 9.88 26.39 23.00
CA GLN A 16 10.54 25.21 23.55
C GLN A 16 11.56 24.63 22.56
N ILE A 17 12.78 24.41 23.06
CA ILE A 17 13.82 23.69 22.31
C ILE A 17 13.83 22.25 22.80
N LEU A 18 13.41 21.32 21.93
CA LEU A 18 13.49 19.89 22.19
C LEU A 18 14.88 19.38 21.82
N LYS A 19 15.51 18.63 22.71
CA LYS A 19 16.87 18.09 22.50
C LYS A 19 16.84 16.58 22.29
N GLY A 20 17.66 16.10 21.36
CA GLY A 20 17.88 14.67 21.13
C GLY A 20 16.59 13.90 20.83
N LEU A 21 16.45 12.73 21.43
CA LEU A 21 15.34 11.80 21.20
C LEU A 21 13.99 12.25 21.81
N GLU A 22 13.98 13.26 22.67
CA GLU A 22 12.74 13.84 23.19
C GLU A 22 11.87 14.44 22.06
N ALA A 23 12.51 15.04 21.03
CA ALA A 23 11.83 15.57 19.87
C ALA A 23 11.08 14.48 19.11
N VAL A 24 11.67 13.28 18.98
CA VAL A 24 11.06 12.11 18.31
C VAL A 24 9.81 11.65 19.08
N ARG A 25 9.91 11.52 20.39
CA ARG A 25 8.79 11.09 21.24
C ARG A 25 7.62 12.08 21.25
N LYS A 26 7.91 13.39 21.22
CA LYS A 26 6.86 14.44 21.16
C LYS A 26 6.18 14.57 19.80
N ARG A 27 6.88 14.25 18.72
CA ARG A 27 6.39 14.39 17.33
C ARG A 27 6.75 13.16 16.49
N PRO A 28 6.30 11.95 16.86
CA PRO A 28 6.67 10.71 16.17
C PRO A 28 6.27 10.73 14.69
N GLY A 29 5.11 11.32 14.35
CA GLY A 29 4.64 11.43 12.97
C GLY A 29 5.60 12.14 12.00
N MET A 30 6.50 12.99 12.49
CA MET A 30 7.54 13.63 11.65
C MET A 30 8.60 12.63 11.17
N TYR A 31 8.79 11.52 11.88
CA TYR A 31 9.86 10.53 11.62
C TYR A 31 9.31 9.24 11.01
N ILE A 32 8.14 8.78 11.47
CA ILE A 32 7.53 7.52 11.03
C ILE A 32 6.18 7.71 10.30
N GLY A 33 5.80 8.95 9.98
CA GLY A 33 4.59 9.30 9.24
C GLY A 33 3.30 9.26 10.07
N SER A 34 3.12 8.27 10.94
CA SER A 34 1.95 8.14 11.82
C SER A 34 2.25 7.29 13.04
N THR A 35 1.37 7.27 14.04
CA THR A 35 1.41 6.35 15.19
C THR A 35 0.43 5.18 15.07
N SER A 36 -0.18 5.03 13.89
CA SER A 36 -1.03 3.88 13.56
C SER A 36 -0.19 2.63 13.24
N THR A 37 -0.84 1.53 12.88
CA THR A 37 -0.22 0.27 12.44
C THR A 37 0.85 0.48 11.36
N ARG A 38 0.67 1.45 10.45
CA ARG A 38 1.68 1.79 9.43
C ARG A 38 2.98 2.29 10.07
N GLY A 39 2.89 3.23 11.00
CA GLY A 39 4.08 3.73 11.72
C GLY A 39 4.71 2.67 12.60
N LEU A 40 3.92 1.74 13.15
CA LEU A 40 4.42 0.59 13.90
C LEU A 40 5.31 -0.30 13.01
N HIS A 41 4.84 -0.67 11.81
CA HIS A 41 5.63 -1.47 10.85
C HIS A 41 6.89 -0.73 10.39
N HIS A 42 6.84 0.60 10.32
CA HIS A 42 8.00 1.41 9.92
C HIS A 42 9.19 1.23 10.89
N LEU A 43 8.96 0.96 12.17
CA LEU A 43 10.03 0.63 13.12
C LEU A 43 10.81 -0.62 12.66
N VAL A 44 10.11 -1.64 12.19
CA VAL A 44 10.75 -2.87 11.65
C VAL A 44 11.54 -2.54 10.39
N TYR A 45 10.96 -1.75 9.48
CA TYR A 45 11.62 -1.38 8.24
C TYR A 45 12.92 -0.62 8.47
N GLU A 46 12.97 0.31 9.41
CA GLU A 46 14.19 1.07 9.72
C GLU A 46 15.35 0.19 10.23
N ILE A 47 15.06 -0.87 10.99
CA ILE A 47 16.10 -1.81 11.42
C ILE A 47 16.50 -2.75 10.29
N VAL A 48 15.52 -3.29 9.53
CA VAL A 48 15.77 -4.20 8.39
C VAL A 48 16.54 -3.47 7.28
N ASP A 49 16.23 -2.21 6.98
CA ASP A 49 16.94 -1.41 5.98
C ASP A 49 18.43 -1.26 6.34
N ASN A 50 18.80 -1.19 7.62
CA ASN A 50 20.20 -1.18 8.03
C ASN A 50 20.90 -2.51 7.70
N SER A 51 20.22 -3.65 7.88
CA SER A 51 20.72 -4.96 7.53
C SER A 51 20.81 -5.15 5.99
N VAL A 52 19.83 -4.60 5.24
CA VAL A 52 19.86 -4.58 3.76
C VAL A 52 21.02 -3.71 3.25
N ASP A 53 21.35 -2.61 3.92
CA ASP A 53 22.51 -1.79 3.58
C ASP A 53 23.85 -2.57 3.73
N GLU A 54 23.95 -3.47 4.73
CA GLU A 54 25.08 -4.42 4.82
C GLU A 54 25.08 -5.39 3.63
N ALA A 55 23.92 -5.85 3.16
CA ALA A 55 23.84 -6.70 1.98
C ALA A 55 24.20 -5.94 0.70
N LEU A 56 23.79 -4.69 0.54
CA LEU A 56 24.19 -3.82 -0.57
C LEU A 56 25.71 -3.53 -0.55
N ALA A 57 26.33 -3.51 0.63
CA ALA A 57 27.78 -3.42 0.79
C ALA A 57 28.49 -4.76 0.49
N GLY A 58 27.78 -5.85 0.25
CA GLY A 58 28.31 -7.18 -0.05
C GLY A 58 28.83 -7.95 1.18
N THR A 59 28.39 -7.57 2.37
CA THR A 59 28.86 -8.14 3.64
C THR A 59 27.80 -8.93 4.42
N CYS A 60 26.57 -8.99 3.91
CA CYS A 60 25.46 -9.72 4.48
C CYS A 60 24.73 -10.50 3.39
N ASP A 61 24.40 -11.75 3.63
CA ASP A 61 23.62 -12.61 2.73
C ASP A 61 22.40 -13.25 3.41
N HIS A 62 22.23 -13.07 4.72
CA HIS A 62 21.10 -13.60 5.46
C HIS A 62 20.60 -12.62 6.52
N ILE A 63 19.29 -12.34 6.46
CA ILE A 63 18.57 -11.53 7.46
C ILE A 63 17.46 -12.40 8.05
N GLU A 64 17.37 -12.44 9.36
CA GLU A 64 16.32 -13.13 10.11
C GLU A 64 15.48 -12.10 10.86
N VAL A 65 14.15 -12.19 10.72
CA VAL A 65 13.20 -11.34 11.45
C VAL A 65 12.25 -12.24 12.23
N THR A 66 12.09 -11.98 13.52
CA THR A 66 11.21 -12.78 14.40
C THR A 66 10.27 -11.87 15.18
N ILE A 67 8.96 -12.12 15.09
CA ILE A 67 7.96 -11.55 16.00
C ILE A 67 7.75 -12.56 17.13
N HIS A 68 8.06 -12.15 18.36
CA HIS A 68 7.93 -12.98 19.54
C HIS A 68 6.51 -12.96 20.14
N LYS A 69 6.20 -13.92 20.99
CA LYS A 69 4.88 -14.07 21.67
C LYS A 69 4.40 -12.81 22.39
N GLY A 70 5.31 -11.93 22.82
CA GLY A 70 4.99 -10.67 23.50
C GLY A 70 4.91 -9.45 22.57
N ASN A 71 4.92 -9.65 21.22
CA ASN A 71 5.00 -8.56 20.23
C ASN A 71 6.32 -7.75 20.26
N SER A 72 7.41 -8.27 20.83
CA SER A 72 8.74 -7.75 20.52
C SER A 72 9.21 -8.30 19.18
N VAL A 73 10.07 -7.55 18.51
CA VAL A 73 10.63 -7.95 17.22
C VAL A 73 12.14 -8.01 17.33
N THR A 74 12.72 -9.11 16.82
CA THR A 74 14.15 -9.27 16.63
C THR A 74 14.49 -9.22 15.15
N VAL A 75 15.47 -8.42 14.78
CA VAL A 75 16.12 -8.43 13.47
C VAL A 75 17.58 -8.82 13.67
N CYS A 76 18.00 -9.87 12.99
CA CYS A 76 19.38 -10.39 13.04
C CYS A 76 19.94 -10.44 11.63
N ASP A 77 21.16 -9.94 11.43
CA ASP A 77 21.92 -10.03 10.19
C ASP A 77 23.28 -10.68 10.43
N ASN A 78 23.87 -11.19 9.37
CA ASN A 78 25.23 -11.69 9.35
C ASN A 78 26.20 -10.71 8.68
N GLY A 79 25.95 -9.39 8.79
CA GLY A 79 26.82 -8.33 8.29
C GLY A 79 28.08 -8.15 9.13
N ARG A 80 28.79 -7.04 8.93
CA ARG A 80 30.07 -6.74 9.64
C ARG A 80 29.90 -6.50 11.14
N GLY A 81 28.68 -6.29 11.62
CA GLY A 81 28.37 -5.83 12.97
C GLY A 81 28.68 -4.35 13.19
N ILE A 82 27.85 -3.66 13.96
CA ILE A 82 28.07 -2.26 14.33
C ILE A 82 29.42 -2.13 15.06
N PRO A 83 30.25 -1.09 14.76
CA PRO A 83 31.51 -0.88 15.47
C PRO A 83 31.32 -0.74 16.99
N VAL A 84 32.14 -1.46 17.78
CA VAL A 84 32.06 -1.48 19.25
C VAL A 84 33.06 -0.54 19.91
N GLY A 85 33.97 0.06 19.15
CA GLY A 85 34.96 1.01 19.62
C GLY A 85 34.34 2.37 20.03
N ILE A 86 35.12 3.16 20.75
CA ILE A 86 34.73 4.52 21.15
C ILE A 86 34.77 5.46 19.94
N ASN A 87 33.67 6.17 19.71
CA ASN A 87 33.65 7.28 18.77
C ASN A 87 34.36 8.50 19.40
N HIS A 88 35.47 8.94 18.79
CA HIS A 88 36.29 10.01 19.35
C HIS A 88 35.59 11.37 19.42
N GLN A 89 34.61 11.65 18.56
CA GLN A 89 33.84 12.90 18.62
C GLN A 89 32.82 12.92 19.75
N ALA A 90 32.14 11.79 19.99
CA ALA A 90 31.09 11.70 20.98
C ALA A 90 31.62 11.24 22.35
N GLY A 91 32.79 10.59 22.41
CA GLY A 91 33.37 10.05 23.63
C GLY A 91 32.65 8.82 24.19
N ILE A 92 31.74 8.22 23.43
CA ILE A 92 30.94 7.05 23.80
C ILE A 92 31.09 5.95 22.73
N PRO A 93 30.70 4.68 23.01
CA PRO A 93 30.75 3.61 22.00
C PRO A 93 29.98 3.96 20.72
N ALA A 94 30.52 3.56 19.56
CA ALA A 94 29.88 3.87 18.28
C ALA A 94 28.44 3.32 18.18
N VAL A 95 28.16 2.16 18.77
CA VAL A 95 26.81 1.59 18.85
C VAL A 95 25.87 2.53 19.62
N GLU A 96 26.31 3.12 20.72
CA GLU A 96 25.53 4.08 21.49
C GLU A 96 25.25 5.36 20.69
N VAL A 97 26.22 5.84 19.91
CA VAL A 97 26.02 6.97 18.98
C VAL A 97 24.89 6.67 18.00
N VAL A 98 24.89 5.47 17.38
CA VAL A 98 23.88 5.05 16.38
C VAL A 98 22.47 5.03 16.97
N PHE A 99 22.30 4.61 18.21
CA PHE A 99 20.99 4.44 18.84
C PHE A 99 20.51 5.66 19.64
N THR A 100 21.39 6.63 19.98
CA THR A 100 21.01 7.75 20.86
C THR A 100 21.17 9.14 20.25
N ILE A 101 21.93 9.27 19.15
CA ILE A 101 22.19 10.56 18.53
C ILE A 101 21.51 10.63 17.15
N LEU A 102 20.65 11.63 16.96
CA LEU A 102 20.06 11.91 15.65
C LEU A 102 21.12 12.44 14.67
N HIS A 103 20.95 12.12 13.39
CA HIS A 103 21.86 12.53 12.33
C HIS A 103 23.30 12.05 12.55
N ALA A 104 23.46 10.85 13.12
CA ALA A 104 24.72 10.19 13.30
C ALA A 104 24.74 8.82 12.61
N GLY A 105 25.84 8.46 11.97
CA GLY A 105 25.97 7.16 11.30
C GLY A 105 27.16 7.11 10.33
N GLY A 106 27.57 5.91 9.99
CA GLY A 106 28.69 5.64 9.05
C GLY A 106 28.37 5.89 7.57
N LYS A 107 27.16 6.43 7.27
CA LYS A 107 26.66 6.65 5.90
C LYS A 107 26.84 8.09 5.41
N PHE A 108 27.34 9.01 6.26
CA PHE A 108 27.52 10.46 5.96
C PHE A 108 28.88 10.84 5.37
N GLY A 109 29.66 9.98 4.88
CA GLY A 109 30.93 10.38 4.29
C GLY A 109 31.92 9.24 4.20
N GLY A 110 32.06 8.77 3.02
CA GLY A 110 33.19 8.09 2.46
C GLY A 110 33.79 6.91 3.19
N GLY A 111 33.52 5.72 2.75
CA GLY A 111 34.34 4.55 2.99
C GLY A 111 33.59 3.28 3.36
N GLY A 112 32.47 3.34 4.06
CA GLY A 112 31.75 2.14 4.51
C GLY A 112 30.64 1.69 3.56
N TYR A 113 29.93 2.63 2.95
CA TYR A 113 28.78 2.37 2.08
C TYR A 113 28.83 3.30 0.86
N LYS A 114 28.94 2.73 -0.34
CA LYS A 114 28.82 3.49 -1.60
C LYS A 114 27.37 3.78 -1.95
N VAL A 115 26.49 2.91 -1.54
CA VAL A 115 25.03 3.00 -1.75
C VAL A 115 24.36 2.57 -0.46
N SER A 116 23.39 3.34 0.01
CA SER A 116 22.59 2.97 1.18
C SER A 116 21.15 3.50 1.06
N GLY A 117 20.21 2.80 1.67
CA GLY A 117 18.83 3.26 1.84
C GLY A 117 18.68 4.21 3.03
N GLY A 118 19.47 4.02 4.07
CA GLY A 118 19.50 4.86 5.27
C GLY A 118 20.29 6.15 5.09
N LEU A 119 19.64 7.23 4.65
CA LEU A 119 20.28 8.49 4.27
C LEU A 119 20.41 9.51 5.41
N HIS A 120 19.48 9.49 6.37
CA HIS A 120 19.32 10.57 7.34
C HIS A 120 20.02 10.30 8.68
N GLY A 121 20.53 9.07 8.91
CA GLY A 121 21.19 8.68 10.16
C GLY A 121 20.27 8.81 11.38
N VAL A 122 18.98 8.53 11.21
CA VAL A 122 17.98 8.67 12.27
C VAL A 122 17.22 7.37 12.57
N GLY A 123 17.16 6.41 11.65
CA GLY A 123 16.29 5.24 11.77
C GLY A 123 16.45 4.48 13.08
N ALA A 124 17.66 4.01 13.38
CA ALA A 124 17.93 3.25 14.61
C ALA A 124 17.62 4.05 15.89
N SER A 125 17.96 5.33 15.92
CA SER A 125 17.71 6.21 17.09
C SER A 125 16.21 6.53 17.23
N VAL A 126 15.45 6.62 16.13
CA VAL A 126 13.99 6.78 16.13
C VAL A 126 13.33 5.52 16.68
N VAL A 127 13.74 4.31 16.24
CA VAL A 127 13.21 3.05 16.79
C VAL A 127 13.48 2.97 18.29
N ASN A 128 14.69 3.31 18.73
CA ASN A 128 15.03 3.36 20.15
C ASN A 128 14.14 4.34 20.93
N ALA A 129 13.93 5.55 20.42
CA ALA A 129 13.11 6.57 21.07
C ALA A 129 11.63 6.16 21.20
N LEU A 130 11.10 5.39 20.23
CA LEU A 130 9.71 4.98 20.15
C LEU A 130 9.47 3.57 20.71
N SER A 131 10.49 2.95 21.30
CA SER A 131 10.40 1.65 21.97
C SER A 131 10.37 1.82 23.48
N GLU A 132 9.57 1.00 24.17
CA GLU A 132 9.62 0.89 25.62
C GLU A 132 11.00 0.40 26.06
N TRP A 133 11.53 -0.59 25.33
CA TRP A 133 12.92 -1.03 25.46
C TRP A 133 13.48 -1.51 24.12
N LEU A 134 14.79 -1.36 23.96
CA LEU A 134 15.55 -1.87 22.84
C LEU A 134 16.86 -2.50 23.36
N GLU A 135 17.22 -3.65 22.82
CA GLU A 135 18.48 -4.33 23.11
C GLU A 135 19.22 -4.61 21.81
N VAL A 136 20.50 -4.29 21.79
CA VAL A 136 21.39 -4.60 20.67
C VAL A 136 22.45 -5.59 21.11
N ARG A 137 22.67 -6.63 20.29
CA ARG A 137 23.78 -7.56 20.42
C ARG A 137 24.62 -7.51 19.14
N ILE A 138 25.93 -7.50 19.32
CA ILE A 138 26.88 -7.44 18.23
C ILE A 138 27.82 -8.64 18.36
N PHE A 139 27.89 -9.45 17.30
CA PHE A 139 28.79 -10.60 17.19
C PHE A 139 30.04 -10.14 16.46
N LYS A 140 31.18 -10.12 17.15
CA LYS A 140 32.42 -9.63 16.57
C LYS A 140 33.63 -10.18 17.30
N GLU A 141 34.62 -10.68 16.54
CA GLU A 141 35.91 -11.15 17.06
C GLU A 141 35.76 -12.21 18.18
N GLY A 142 34.83 -13.15 18.00
CA GLY A 142 34.55 -14.21 18.96
C GLY A 142 33.83 -13.77 20.24
N LYS A 143 33.34 -12.53 20.32
CA LYS A 143 32.66 -11.96 21.49
C LYS A 143 31.26 -11.50 21.15
N ILE A 144 30.39 -11.55 22.17
CA ILE A 144 29.03 -11.01 22.10
C ILE A 144 29.00 -9.73 22.94
N TYR A 145 28.86 -8.60 22.29
CA TYR A 145 28.67 -7.29 22.92
C TYR A 145 27.18 -7.01 23.05
N GLN A 146 26.76 -6.40 24.16
CA GLN A 146 25.35 -6.08 24.41
C GLN A 146 25.20 -4.69 25.05
N GLN A 147 24.18 -3.97 24.62
CA GLN A 147 23.72 -2.73 25.25
C GLN A 147 22.19 -2.66 25.19
N ARG A 148 21.58 -2.09 26.22
CA ARG A 148 20.13 -1.96 26.35
C ARG A 148 19.76 -0.50 26.58
N TYR A 149 18.62 -0.15 26.02
CA TYR A 149 18.02 1.17 26.09
C TYR A 149 16.57 1.05 26.56
N GLU A 150 16.06 2.09 27.23
CA GLU A 150 14.65 2.22 27.57
C GLU A 150 14.18 3.63 27.20
N ARG A 151 13.19 3.71 26.30
CA ARG A 151 12.65 4.98 25.76
C ARG A 151 13.73 5.94 25.28
N GLY A 152 14.73 5.42 24.59
CA GLY A 152 15.85 6.20 24.07
C GLY A 152 17.01 6.42 25.04
N VAL A 153 16.89 6.03 26.31
CA VAL A 153 17.91 6.23 27.35
C VAL A 153 18.78 4.99 27.51
N THR A 154 20.10 5.16 27.50
CA THR A 154 21.06 4.08 27.74
C THR A 154 20.97 3.58 29.19
N MET A 155 20.71 2.28 29.36
CA MET A 155 20.57 1.69 30.71
C MET A 155 21.89 1.29 31.34
N TYR A 156 22.86 0.88 30.54
CA TYR A 156 24.20 0.52 30.95
C TYR A 156 25.18 0.63 29.78
N SER A 157 26.46 0.83 30.09
CA SER A 157 27.53 0.90 29.12
C SER A 157 27.66 -0.42 28.33
N LEU A 158 28.12 -0.35 27.08
CA LEU A 158 28.38 -1.53 26.27
C LEU A 158 29.25 -2.53 27.03
N LYS A 159 28.81 -3.78 27.10
CA LYS A 159 29.49 -4.86 27.82
C LYS A 159 29.59 -6.14 27.01
N ILE A 160 30.60 -6.94 27.28
CA ILE A 160 30.71 -8.29 26.76
C ILE A 160 29.87 -9.21 27.64
N VAL A 161 28.94 -9.96 27.05
CA VAL A 161 28.02 -10.85 27.76
C VAL A 161 28.30 -12.32 27.50
N GLY A 162 29.14 -12.64 26.53
CA GLY A 162 29.48 -14.01 26.18
C GLY A 162 30.52 -14.09 25.08
N GLU A 163 30.86 -15.32 24.73
CA GLU A 163 31.71 -15.67 23.60
C GLU A 163 30.87 -16.33 22.51
N CYS A 164 31.30 -16.21 21.27
CA CYS A 164 30.69 -16.85 20.11
C CYS A 164 31.78 -17.45 19.21
N ASP A 165 31.35 -18.14 18.15
CA ASP A 165 32.28 -18.59 17.14
C ASP A 165 33.05 -17.37 16.57
N PRO A 166 34.39 -17.42 16.48
CA PRO A 166 35.21 -16.34 15.90
C PRO A 166 34.76 -15.89 14.49
N GLU A 167 34.21 -16.81 13.71
CA GLU A 167 33.70 -16.55 12.35
C GLU A 167 32.28 -15.93 12.39
N LYS A 168 31.58 -15.99 13.51
CA LYS A 168 30.26 -15.39 13.65
C LYS A 168 30.38 -13.87 13.78
N HIS A 169 29.74 -13.18 12.84
CA HIS A 169 29.65 -11.72 12.83
C HIS A 169 28.22 -11.27 12.53
N GLY A 170 27.91 -10.02 12.86
CA GLY A 170 26.60 -9.45 12.56
C GLY A 170 26.02 -8.63 13.70
N THR A 171 24.80 -8.14 13.49
CA THR A 171 24.05 -7.36 14.48
C THR A 171 22.68 -8.00 14.71
N GLU A 172 22.29 -8.07 15.97
CA GLU A 172 20.97 -8.48 16.42
C GLU A 172 20.33 -7.31 17.19
N VAL A 173 19.17 -6.85 16.74
CA VAL A 173 18.41 -5.79 17.42
C VAL A 173 17.05 -6.33 17.79
N THR A 174 16.74 -6.30 19.09
CA THR A 174 15.42 -6.65 19.61
C THR A 174 14.77 -5.42 20.22
N PHE A 175 13.53 -5.12 19.86
CA PHE A 175 12.82 -3.97 20.41
C PHE A 175 11.36 -4.30 20.71
N PHE A 176 10.79 -3.54 21.62
CA PHE A 176 9.37 -3.61 21.97
C PHE A 176 8.77 -2.21 21.84
N PRO A 177 7.75 -2.01 20.99
CA PRO A 177 7.14 -0.70 20.77
C PRO A 177 6.53 -0.11 22.05
N ASP A 178 6.62 1.21 22.22
CA ASP A 178 6.09 1.88 23.40
C ASP A 178 4.58 2.10 23.28
N ARG A 179 3.82 1.50 24.20
CA ARG A 179 2.35 1.63 24.29
C ARG A 179 1.86 3.03 24.62
N GLU A 180 2.73 3.93 25.09
CA GLU A 180 2.40 5.34 25.27
C GLU A 180 2.39 6.12 23.96
N ILE A 181 2.99 5.57 22.89
CA ILE A 181 3.12 6.20 21.57
C ILE A 181 2.15 5.60 20.56
N PHE A 182 2.00 4.27 20.56
CA PHE A 182 1.19 3.55 19.59
C PHE A 182 -0.14 3.11 20.20
N ASP A 183 -1.24 3.37 19.49
CA ASP A 183 -2.60 2.96 19.88
C ASP A 183 -2.74 1.43 19.87
N ASP A 184 -2.05 0.77 18.92
CA ASP A 184 -1.96 -0.66 18.79
C ASP A 184 -0.51 -1.06 18.52
N ILE A 185 -0.06 -2.15 19.15
CA ILE A 185 1.30 -2.69 19.01
C ILE A 185 1.32 -4.05 18.30
N GLU A 186 0.21 -4.48 17.71
CA GLU A 186 0.16 -5.73 16.98
C GLU A 186 0.72 -5.58 15.57
N PHE A 187 1.79 -6.34 15.28
CA PHE A 187 2.37 -6.40 13.94
C PHE A 187 1.53 -7.29 13.03
N ASP A 188 1.22 -6.80 11.83
CA ASP A 188 0.58 -7.59 10.79
C ASP A 188 1.62 -8.43 10.04
N PHE A 189 1.46 -9.76 10.13
CA PHE A 189 2.38 -10.71 9.51
C PHE A 189 2.40 -10.59 7.99
N ASP A 190 1.24 -10.42 7.35
CA ASP A 190 1.16 -10.40 5.89
C ASP A 190 1.80 -9.14 5.32
N THR A 191 1.61 -8.00 5.94
CA THR A 191 2.27 -6.74 5.58
C THR A 191 3.80 -6.86 5.63
N LEU A 192 4.36 -7.36 6.73
CA LEU A 192 5.81 -7.54 6.87
C LEU A 192 6.35 -8.60 5.90
N LYS A 193 5.64 -9.72 5.73
CA LYS A 193 5.97 -10.79 4.79
C LYS A 193 6.12 -10.26 3.35
N GLN A 194 5.19 -9.40 2.93
CA GLN A 194 5.21 -8.81 1.60
C GLN A 194 6.44 -7.93 1.40
N ARG A 195 6.74 -7.07 2.35
CA ARG A 195 7.90 -6.17 2.29
C ARG A 195 9.22 -6.93 2.25
N PHE A 196 9.38 -7.98 3.06
CA PHE A 196 10.61 -8.79 3.04
C PHE A 196 10.78 -9.56 1.73
N ARG A 197 9.68 -10.01 1.11
CA ARG A 197 9.71 -10.61 -0.23
C ARG A 197 10.19 -9.62 -1.28
N GLU A 198 9.70 -8.39 -1.28
CA GLU A 198 10.15 -7.33 -2.19
C GLU A 198 11.64 -7.04 -2.02
N MET A 199 12.10 -6.88 -0.77
CA MET A 199 13.52 -6.65 -0.47
C MET A 199 14.41 -7.81 -0.96
N ALA A 200 13.94 -9.06 -0.83
CA ALA A 200 14.66 -10.22 -1.34
C ALA A 200 14.75 -10.24 -2.87
N PHE A 201 13.70 -9.80 -3.59
CA PHE A 201 13.77 -9.64 -5.04
C PHE A 201 14.72 -8.52 -5.49
N LEU A 202 14.74 -7.41 -4.75
CA LEU A 202 15.57 -6.24 -5.07
C LEU A 202 17.04 -6.44 -4.74
N THR A 203 17.36 -7.37 -3.82
CA THR A 203 18.72 -7.69 -3.40
C THR A 203 19.04 -9.14 -3.80
N LYS A 204 19.49 -9.30 -5.04
CA LYS A 204 19.83 -10.61 -5.61
C LYS A 204 20.72 -11.43 -4.69
N GLY A 205 20.33 -12.68 -4.40
CA GLY A 205 21.08 -13.60 -3.55
C GLY A 205 20.92 -13.39 -2.03
N LEU A 206 20.22 -12.33 -1.57
CA LEU A 206 19.92 -12.15 -0.15
C LEU A 206 18.80 -13.10 0.28
N LYS A 207 19.05 -13.80 1.40
CA LYS A 207 18.06 -14.67 2.04
C LYS A 207 17.39 -13.94 3.20
N PHE A 208 16.07 -13.95 3.21
CA PHE A 208 15.26 -13.54 4.36
C PHE A 208 14.60 -14.76 5.00
N THR A 209 14.68 -14.86 6.33
CA THR A 209 13.87 -15.80 7.11
C THR A 209 12.97 -14.99 8.05
N PHE A 210 11.66 -15.13 7.89
CA PHE A 210 10.67 -14.43 8.70
C PHE A 210 9.86 -15.41 9.53
N THR A 211 9.87 -15.22 10.85
CA THR A 211 9.21 -16.10 11.83
C THR A 211 8.22 -15.30 12.68
N ASP A 212 7.01 -15.83 12.84
CA ASP A 212 6.01 -15.33 13.78
C ASP A 212 5.74 -16.41 14.83
N GLU A 213 6.12 -16.13 16.08
CA GLU A 213 6.01 -17.05 17.22
C GLU A 213 4.75 -16.82 18.07
N ARG A 214 3.85 -15.93 17.67
CA ARG A 214 2.68 -15.56 18.48
C ARG A 214 1.67 -16.69 18.61
N GLU A 215 1.55 -17.55 17.61
CA GLU A 215 0.73 -18.76 17.66
C GLU A 215 1.50 -19.94 18.29
N GLU A 216 0.80 -21.04 18.64
CA GLU A 216 1.43 -22.24 19.19
C GLU A 216 2.42 -22.87 18.20
N GLU A 217 2.05 -22.90 16.92
CA GLU A 217 2.94 -23.32 15.84
C GLU A 217 3.50 -22.07 15.13
N PRO A 218 4.82 -21.83 15.20
CA PRO A 218 5.42 -20.67 14.54
C PRO A 218 5.19 -20.67 13.03
N LYS A 219 4.82 -19.52 12.49
CA LYS A 219 4.73 -19.31 11.04
C LYS A 219 6.09 -18.90 10.51
N VAL A 220 6.71 -19.74 9.67
CA VAL A 220 8.02 -19.43 9.07
C VAL A 220 7.86 -19.24 7.57
N ARG A 221 8.50 -18.19 7.02
CA ARG A 221 8.61 -17.93 5.58
C ARG A 221 10.05 -17.59 5.23
N THR A 222 10.54 -18.17 4.16
CA THR A 222 11.87 -17.89 3.63
C THR A 222 11.77 -17.36 2.21
N PHE A 223 12.51 -16.29 1.93
CA PHE A 223 12.60 -15.65 0.62
C PHE A 223 14.05 -15.63 0.18
N HIS A 224 14.33 -16.11 -1.03
CA HIS A 224 15.65 -16.12 -1.61
C HIS A 224 15.51 -16.22 -3.14
N TYR A 225 15.98 -15.20 -3.86
CA TYR A 225 15.76 -15.06 -5.29
C TYR A 225 17.09 -14.74 -6.02
N GLU A 226 17.59 -15.70 -6.75
CA GLU A 226 18.83 -15.56 -7.54
C GLU A 226 18.63 -14.75 -8.83
N GLY A 227 17.42 -14.73 -9.36
CA GLY A 227 17.08 -13.98 -10.58
C GLY A 227 16.72 -12.51 -10.34
N GLY A 228 16.66 -12.06 -9.06
CA GLY A 228 16.45 -10.67 -8.72
C GLY A 228 15.15 -10.08 -9.28
N ILE A 229 15.21 -8.88 -9.87
CA ILE A 229 14.03 -8.19 -10.41
C ILE A 229 13.37 -8.88 -11.62
N VAL A 230 14.10 -9.77 -12.31
CA VAL A 230 13.51 -10.61 -13.38
C VAL A 230 12.52 -11.61 -12.78
N GLU A 231 12.87 -12.24 -11.65
CA GLU A 231 11.95 -13.12 -10.93
C GLU A 231 10.80 -12.33 -10.31
N PHE A 232 11.05 -11.08 -9.91
CA PHE A 232 10.00 -10.20 -9.40
C PHE A 232 8.93 -9.91 -10.48
N VAL A 233 9.32 -9.60 -11.71
CA VAL A 233 8.38 -9.43 -12.83
C VAL A 233 7.59 -10.73 -13.10
N LYS A 234 8.25 -11.90 -13.06
CA LYS A 234 7.55 -13.21 -13.19
C LYS A 234 6.52 -13.40 -12.08
N TYR A 235 6.92 -13.10 -10.84
CA TYR A 235 6.04 -13.20 -9.69
C TYR A 235 4.81 -12.32 -9.82
N LEU A 236 4.98 -11.06 -10.23
CA LEU A 236 3.87 -10.12 -10.43
C LEU A 236 2.94 -10.54 -11.59
N ASN A 237 3.51 -11.13 -12.65
CA ASN A 237 2.74 -11.59 -13.80
C ASN A 237 2.13 -12.99 -13.63
N ARG A 238 2.30 -13.67 -12.49
CA ARG A 238 1.79 -15.05 -12.29
C ARG A 238 0.28 -15.19 -12.49
N SER A 239 -0.47 -14.13 -12.19
CA SER A 239 -1.93 -14.07 -12.33
C SER A 239 -2.40 -13.49 -13.69
N SER A 240 -1.48 -13.19 -14.59
CA SER A 240 -1.76 -12.66 -15.94
C SER A 240 -1.15 -13.57 -17.00
N THR A 241 -1.60 -13.48 -18.26
CA THR A 241 -1.01 -14.21 -19.37
C THR A 241 0.02 -13.34 -20.05
N ALA A 242 1.29 -13.75 -20.01
CA ALA A 242 2.36 -13.01 -20.67
C ALA A 242 2.14 -12.96 -22.21
N LEU A 243 2.35 -11.81 -22.80
CA LEU A 243 2.25 -11.62 -24.25
C LEU A 243 3.39 -12.32 -24.99
N TYR A 244 4.50 -12.51 -24.33
CA TYR A 244 5.71 -13.22 -24.78
C TYR A 244 6.48 -13.78 -23.57
N ASP A 245 7.23 -14.86 -23.76
CA ASP A 245 7.90 -15.59 -22.65
C ASP A 245 9.10 -14.86 -22.07
N LYS A 246 9.85 -14.13 -22.92
CA LYS A 246 11.07 -13.43 -22.51
C LYS A 246 10.76 -12.20 -21.69
N ILE A 247 11.46 -12.03 -20.57
CA ILE A 247 11.49 -10.76 -19.83
C ILE A 247 12.57 -9.87 -20.43
N ILE A 248 12.21 -8.63 -20.73
CA ILE A 248 13.17 -7.62 -21.19
C ILE A 248 13.93 -7.14 -19.96
N TYR A 249 15.26 -7.25 -20.00
CA TYR A 249 16.13 -6.84 -18.92
C TYR A 249 17.19 -5.88 -19.43
N CYS A 250 17.37 -4.77 -18.74
CA CYS A 250 18.38 -3.76 -19.03
C CYS A 250 19.17 -3.48 -17.75
N GLU A 251 20.50 -3.42 -17.86
CA GLU A 251 21.41 -3.18 -16.74
C GLU A 251 22.59 -2.34 -17.17
N GLY A 252 23.04 -1.42 -16.32
CA GLY A 252 24.26 -0.67 -16.59
C GLY A 252 24.54 0.43 -15.59
N ILE A 253 25.70 1.07 -15.75
CA ILE A 253 26.12 2.22 -14.96
C ILE A 253 26.31 3.42 -15.88
N ARG A 254 25.70 4.54 -15.53
CA ARG A 254 25.91 5.81 -16.23
C ARG A 254 25.81 6.98 -15.25
N ASN A 255 26.76 7.92 -15.32
CA ASN A 255 26.82 9.09 -14.41
C ASN A 255 26.79 8.69 -12.92
N ASN A 256 27.49 7.64 -12.54
CA ASN A 256 27.52 7.05 -11.20
C ASN A 256 26.14 6.52 -10.70
N VAL A 257 25.17 6.39 -11.60
CA VAL A 257 23.89 5.74 -11.31
C VAL A 257 23.92 4.34 -11.87
N TYR A 258 23.76 3.33 -11.00
CA TYR A 258 23.53 1.95 -11.43
C TYR A 258 22.03 1.77 -11.68
N VAL A 259 21.70 1.21 -12.81
CA VAL A 259 20.32 1.04 -13.29
C VAL A 259 20.06 -0.42 -13.59
N GLU A 260 18.99 -0.96 -13.06
CA GLU A 260 18.38 -2.23 -13.44
C GLU A 260 16.92 -2.02 -13.80
N VAL A 261 16.49 -2.55 -14.93
CA VAL A 261 15.09 -2.52 -15.36
C VAL A 261 14.71 -3.90 -15.87
N ALA A 262 13.61 -4.43 -15.36
CA ALA A 262 12.98 -5.64 -15.90
C ALA A 262 11.53 -5.32 -16.27
N MET A 263 11.06 -5.79 -17.44
CA MET A 263 9.69 -5.56 -17.89
C MET A 263 9.16 -6.67 -18.78
N GLN A 264 7.85 -6.85 -18.76
CA GLN A 264 7.12 -7.79 -19.62
C GLN A 264 5.70 -7.30 -19.83
N HIS A 265 5.17 -7.43 -21.04
CA HIS A 265 3.75 -7.17 -21.32
C HIS A 265 2.92 -8.44 -21.13
N ASN A 266 1.70 -8.26 -20.66
CA ASN A 266 0.69 -9.29 -20.45
C ASN A 266 -0.61 -8.93 -21.18
N ASP A 267 -1.62 -9.80 -21.12
CA ASP A 267 -2.91 -9.63 -21.75
C ASP A 267 -3.84 -8.60 -21.08
N GLY A 268 -3.46 -8.11 -19.89
CA GLY A 268 -4.20 -7.10 -19.14
C GLY A 268 -4.22 -5.71 -19.80
N PHE A 269 -4.91 -4.77 -19.16
CA PHE A 269 -5.12 -3.41 -19.67
C PHE A 269 -4.42 -2.33 -18.82
N LYS A 270 -3.69 -2.72 -17.77
CA LYS A 270 -3.07 -1.80 -16.81
C LYS A 270 -1.60 -1.67 -17.00
N GLU A 271 -1.08 -0.51 -16.60
CA GLU A 271 0.33 -0.27 -16.35
C GLU A 271 0.64 -0.58 -14.88
N ASN A 272 1.53 -1.53 -14.63
CA ASN A 272 2.09 -1.84 -13.32
C ASN A 272 3.58 -1.49 -13.34
N THR A 273 3.91 -0.25 -12.98
CA THR A 273 5.29 0.26 -12.99
C THR A 273 5.71 0.61 -11.57
N TYR A 274 6.73 -0.08 -11.05
CA TYR A 274 7.24 0.10 -9.69
C TYR A 274 8.67 0.64 -9.74
N GLY A 275 8.90 1.77 -9.08
CA GLY A 275 10.20 2.43 -8.96
C GLY A 275 10.84 2.18 -7.61
N PHE A 276 12.15 1.91 -7.62
CA PHE A 276 12.95 1.72 -6.42
C PHE A 276 14.26 2.49 -6.51
N VAL A 277 14.67 3.06 -5.38
CA VAL A 277 15.94 3.79 -5.23
C VAL A 277 16.64 3.25 -4.00
N ASN A 278 17.82 2.65 -4.16
CA ASN A 278 18.55 2.00 -3.07
C ASN A 278 17.66 1.04 -2.27
N ASN A 279 16.84 0.24 -2.96
CA ASN A 279 15.84 -0.70 -2.44
C ASN A 279 14.64 -0.07 -1.69
N ILE A 280 14.54 1.26 -1.67
CA ILE A 280 13.38 1.98 -1.14
C ILE A 280 12.35 2.15 -2.25
N VAL A 281 11.11 1.78 -1.99
CA VAL A 281 10.00 2.00 -2.93
C VAL A 281 9.72 3.51 -3.07
N THR A 282 9.44 3.92 -4.30
CA THR A 282 9.02 5.30 -4.61
C THR A 282 7.61 5.28 -5.22
N PRO A 283 6.55 5.28 -4.40
CA PRO A 283 5.17 5.13 -4.87
C PRO A 283 4.76 6.23 -5.87
N GLU A 284 5.27 7.43 -5.71
CA GLU A 284 5.05 8.55 -6.64
C GLU A 284 6.04 8.57 -7.82
N GLY A 285 6.93 7.56 -7.92
CA GLY A 285 7.93 7.46 -8.97
C GLY A 285 9.05 8.49 -8.82
N GLY A 286 9.20 9.36 -9.82
CA GLY A 286 10.25 10.38 -9.88
C GLY A 286 11.10 10.25 -11.13
N MET A 287 12.27 10.89 -11.15
CA MET A 287 13.11 11.07 -12.34
C MET A 287 13.53 9.76 -13.01
N HIS A 288 13.78 8.68 -12.25
CA HIS A 288 14.13 7.37 -12.81
C HIS A 288 12.96 6.73 -13.61
N VAL A 289 11.73 6.82 -13.08
CA VAL A 289 10.52 6.34 -13.77
C VAL A 289 10.21 7.20 -15.00
N GLU A 290 10.39 8.52 -14.92
CA GLU A 290 10.24 9.41 -16.08
C GLU A 290 11.26 9.10 -17.18
N GLY A 291 12.52 8.81 -16.81
CA GLY A 291 13.56 8.37 -17.73
C GLY A 291 13.17 7.10 -18.47
N PHE A 292 12.66 6.11 -17.73
CA PHE A 292 12.15 4.85 -18.28
C PHE A 292 10.97 5.08 -19.24
N ARG A 293 9.95 5.83 -18.85
CA ARG A 293 8.78 6.10 -19.69
C ARG A 293 9.15 6.82 -21.00
N THR A 294 10.10 7.75 -20.92
CA THR A 294 10.63 8.47 -22.09
C THR A 294 11.36 7.53 -23.05
N ALA A 295 12.27 6.71 -22.52
CA ALA A 295 13.03 5.73 -23.29
C ALA A 295 12.11 4.73 -24.00
N LEU A 296 11.16 4.15 -23.24
CA LEU A 296 10.21 3.17 -23.72
C LEU A 296 9.39 3.71 -24.89
N THR A 297 8.77 4.89 -24.69
CA THR A 297 7.89 5.52 -25.69
C THR A 297 8.64 5.81 -26.98
N LYS A 298 9.84 6.38 -26.89
CA LYS A 298 10.67 6.70 -28.03
C LYS A 298 11.10 5.43 -28.78
N THR A 299 11.66 4.46 -28.07
CA THR A 299 12.25 3.26 -28.67
C THR A 299 11.21 2.41 -29.40
N PHE A 300 10.01 2.22 -28.81
CA PHE A 300 8.94 1.48 -29.48
C PHE A 300 8.37 2.22 -30.71
N ASN A 301 8.24 3.55 -30.69
CA ASN A 301 7.85 4.32 -31.85
C ASN A 301 8.90 4.25 -32.97
N ASP A 302 10.19 4.41 -32.64
CA ASP A 302 11.29 4.28 -33.59
C ASP A 302 11.30 2.88 -34.24
N TYR A 303 11.13 1.82 -33.43
CA TYR A 303 11.01 0.45 -33.87
C TYR A 303 9.80 0.23 -34.79
N ALA A 304 8.62 0.72 -34.41
CA ALA A 304 7.39 0.57 -35.18
C ALA A 304 7.51 1.26 -36.56
N ARG A 305 8.14 2.42 -36.62
CA ARG A 305 8.41 3.14 -37.89
C ARG A 305 9.43 2.39 -38.75
N ALA A 306 10.57 2.00 -38.20
CA ALA A 306 11.63 1.30 -38.91
C ALA A 306 11.15 -0.02 -39.53
N ASN A 307 10.25 -0.73 -38.83
CA ASN A 307 9.70 -2.01 -39.29
C ASN A 307 8.37 -1.88 -40.04
N LYS A 308 7.93 -0.66 -40.39
CA LYS A 308 6.68 -0.37 -41.10
C LYS A 308 5.42 -0.93 -40.43
N LEU A 309 5.43 -1.09 -39.14
CA LEU A 309 4.27 -1.48 -38.31
C LEU A 309 3.33 -0.30 -38.06
N LEU A 310 3.85 0.92 -38.16
CA LEU A 310 3.11 2.18 -38.08
C LEU A 310 3.31 2.95 -39.40
N LYS A 311 2.20 3.33 -40.07
CA LYS A 311 2.24 4.07 -41.35
C LYS A 311 2.73 5.51 -41.11
N GLU A 312 3.36 6.12 -42.10
CA GLU A 312 3.85 7.51 -42.03
C GLU A 312 2.73 8.51 -41.71
N SER A 313 1.51 8.25 -42.20
CA SER A 313 0.32 9.08 -41.98
C SER A 313 -0.32 8.90 -40.62
N GLU A 314 0.04 7.85 -39.84
CA GLU A 314 -0.52 7.57 -38.53
C GLU A 314 0.29 8.32 -37.44
N PRO A 315 -0.36 8.86 -36.39
CA PRO A 315 0.35 9.49 -35.28
C PRO A 315 1.21 8.47 -34.53
N ASN A 316 2.21 8.93 -33.84
CA ASN A 316 2.97 8.07 -32.91
C ASN A 316 2.05 7.51 -31.82
N LEU A 317 2.38 6.30 -31.37
CA LEU A 317 1.77 5.69 -30.19
C LEU A 317 2.06 6.55 -28.96
N SER A 318 1.07 6.78 -28.13
CA SER A 318 1.30 7.46 -26.84
C SER A 318 2.02 6.53 -25.85
N GLY A 319 2.64 7.11 -24.84
CA GLY A 319 3.25 6.32 -23.77
C GLY A 319 2.27 5.40 -23.07
N GLU A 320 1.02 5.83 -22.89
CA GLU A 320 -0.05 5.01 -22.30
C GLU A 320 -0.41 3.79 -23.16
N ASP A 321 -0.51 3.97 -24.48
CA ASP A 321 -0.80 2.87 -25.40
C ASP A 321 0.28 1.79 -25.33
N ILE A 322 1.57 2.20 -25.21
CA ILE A 322 2.71 1.28 -25.15
C ILE A 322 2.77 0.57 -23.80
N ARG A 323 2.37 1.23 -22.72
CA ARG A 323 2.40 0.68 -21.36
C ARG A 323 1.14 -0.09 -20.97
N GLU A 324 0.12 -0.19 -21.84
CA GLU A 324 -1.06 -1.02 -21.56
C GLU A 324 -0.65 -2.49 -21.40
N GLY A 325 -0.98 -3.06 -20.23
CA GLY A 325 -0.65 -4.44 -19.87
C GLY A 325 0.82 -4.67 -19.56
N MET A 326 1.58 -3.63 -19.22
CA MET A 326 2.99 -3.75 -18.89
C MET A 326 3.19 -3.90 -17.37
N THR A 327 4.04 -4.85 -16.98
CA THR A 327 4.63 -4.92 -15.65
C THR A 327 6.11 -4.57 -15.76
N ALA A 328 6.57 -3.57 -15.01
CA ALA A 328 7.96 -3.11 -15.02
C ALA A 328 8.46 -2.78 -13.63
N ILE A 329 9.70 -3.19 -13.35
CA ILE A 329 10.48 -2.84 -12.16
C ILE A 329 11.64 -1.97 -12.62
N ILE A 330 11.76 -0.79 -12.04
CA ILE A 330 12.87 0.15 -12.28
C ILE A 330 13.60 0.32 -10.95
N SER A 331 14.81 -0.23 -10.85
CA SER A 331 15.68 -0.12 -9.69
C SER A 331 16.90 0.70 -10.03
N VAL A 332 17.15 1.75 -9.26
CA VAL A 332 18.37 2.54 -9.37
C VAL A 332 19.12 2.57 -8.05
N LYS A 333 20.46 2.56 -8.15
CA LYS A 333 21.36 2.73 -6.99
C LYS A 333 22.17 4.01 -7.21
N ILE A 334 22.04 4.93 -6.27
CA ILE A 334 22.60 6.28 -6.33
C ILE A 334 23.30 6.54 -5.00
N GLU A 335 24.49 7.14 -5.06
CA GLU A 335 25.29 7.44 -3.86
C GLU A 335 24.62 8.52 -2.97
N ASP A 336 24.05 9.56 -3.57
CA ASP A 336 23.38 10.66 -2.89
C ASP A 336 21.96 10.90 -3.47
N PRO A 337 20.96 10.07 -3.10
CA PRO A 337 19.61 10.24 -3.61
C PRO A 337 18.90 11.42 -2.93
N GLN A 338 18.29 12.27 -3.75
CA GLN A 338 17.50 13.41 -3.33
C GLN A 338 16.00 13.10 -3.52
N PHE A 339 15.27 13.03 -2.41
CA PHE A 339 13.84 12.77 -2.44
C PHE A 339 13.03 14.04 -2.21
N GLU A 340 11.84 14.11 -2.81
CA GLU A 340 10.84 15.09 -2.46
C GLU A 340 10.18 14.69 -1.13
N GLY A 341 10.61 15.30 -0.01
CA GLY A 341 10.08 15.06 1.33
C GLY A 341 10.73 13.92 2.11
N GLN A 342 10.43 13.86 3.42
CA GLN A 342 10.99 12.91 4.39
C GLN A 342 10.55 11.46 4.13
N THR A 343 9.37 11.26 3.58
CA THR A 343 8.79 9.94 3.32
C THR A 343 9.36 9.23 2.10
N LYS A 344 10.33 9.84 1.39
CA LYS A 344 11.07 9.26 0.26
C LYS A 344 10.20 8.78 -0.91
N GLN A 345 9.00 9.34 -1.10
CA GLN A 345 8.01 8.85 -2.06
C GLN A 345 8.37 9.12 -3.53
N LYS A 346 9.20 10.14 -3.79
CA LYS A 346 9.53 10.56 -5.15
C LYS A 346 10.99 10.98 -5.28
N LEU A 347 11.70 10.46 -6.30
CA LEU A 347 13.09 10.80 -6.57
C LEU A 347 13.23 12.07 -7.40
N GLY A 348 14.04 13.01 -6.92
CA GLY A 348 14.31 14.31 -7.58
C GLY A 348 15.55 14.34 -8.48
N ASN A 349 16.49 13.41 -8.36
CA ASN A 349 17.77 13.40 -9.08
C ASN A 349 17.64 13.39 -10.60
N SER A 350 17.99 14.49 -11.26
CA SER A 350 17.94 14.60 -12.72
C SER A 350 18.89 13.67 -13.47
N GLU A 351 20.05 13.34 -12.88
CA GLU A 351 21.02 12.38 -13.42
C GLU A 351 20.44 10.97 -13.56
N ALA A 352 19.53 10.56 -12.66
CA ALA A 352 18.84 9.30 -12.75
C ALA A 352 17.96 9.20 -14.01
N ARG A 353 17.26 10.28 -14.37
CA ARG A 353 16.47 10.35 -15.61
C ARG A 353 17.35 10.12 -16.85
N GLY A 354 18.49 10.80 -16.89
CA GLY A 354 19.44 10.66 -18.02
C GLY A 354 20.04 9.26 -18.11
N ALA A 355 20.44 8.68 -16.98
CA ALA A 355 21.05 7.36 -16.92
C ALA A 355 20.04 6.27 -17.36
N VAL A 356 18.85 6.26 -16.78
CA VAL A 356 17.81 5.28 -17.13
C VAL A 356 17.39 5.41 -18.59
N ASN A 357 17.15 6.64 -19.06
CA ASN A 357 16.78 6.86 -20.47
C ASN A 357 17.84 6.32 -21.44
N ALA A 358 19.11 6.58 -21.19
CA ALA A 358 20.17 6.15 -22.08
C ALA A 358 20.34 4.61 -22.10
N ILE A 359 20.41 3.99 -20.91
CA ILE A 359 20.63 2.54 -20.79
C ILE A 359 19.44 1.77 -21.37
N VAL A 360 18.22 2.17 -21.03
CA VAL A 360 17.02 1.51 -21.53
C VAL A 360 16.86 1.68 -23.04
N SER A 361 17.07 2.90 -23.58
CA SER A 361 16.96 3.13 -25.03
C SER A 361 17.95 2.29 -25.83
N GLU A 362 19.19 2.20 -25.35
CA GLU A 362 20.24 1.43 -26.04
C GLU A 362 19.96 -0.08 -26.00
N GLN A 363 19.72 -0.62 -24.81
CA GLN A 363 19.57 -2.08 -24.64
C GLN A 363 18.22 -2.59 -25.15
N LEU A 364 17.15 -1.81 -24.98
CA LEU A 364 15.83 -2.16 -25.55
C LEU A 364 15.88 -2.20 -27.07
N LYS A 365 16.58 -1.27 -27.73
CA LYS A 365 16.77 -1.29 -29.18
C LYS A 365 17.44 -2.59 -29.62
N ILE A 366 18.56 -2.96 -28.99
CA ILE A 366 19.28 -4.22 -29.29
C ILE A 366 18.37 -5.43 -29.05
N PHE A 367 17.62 -5.44 -27.94
CA PHE A 367 16.71 -6.53 -27.61
C PHE A 367 15.61 -6.70 -28.68
N LEU A 368 15.00 -5.61 -29.14
CA LEU A 368 13.94 -5.64 -30.17
C LEU A 368 14.47 -6.08 -31.54
N GLU A 369 15.71 -5.73 -31.90
CA GLU A 369 16.38 -6.22 -33.11
C GLU A 369 16.63 -7.74 -33.04
N GLN A 370 17.00 -8.25 -31.87
CA GLN A 370 17.21 -9.69 -31.64
C GLN A 370 15.90 -10.48 -31.48
N ASN A 371 14.80 -9.83 -31.09
CA ASN A 371 13.51 -10.46 -30.81
C ASN A 371 12.36 -9.73 -31.53
N PRO A 372 12.31 -9.77 -32.86
CA PRO A 372 11.35 -8.98 -33.66
C PRO A 372 9.90 -9.36 -33.40
N GLU A 373 9.62 -10.59 -32.99
CA GLU A 373 8.26 -11.02 -32.61
C GLU A 373 7.76 -10.35 -31.31
N VAL A 374 8.65 -10.08 -30.34
CA VAL A 374 8.30 -9.33 -29.14
C VAL A 374 7.91 -7.90 -29.51
N GLY A 375 8.72 -7.25 -30.34
CA GLY A 375 8.44 -5.91 -30.83
C GLY A 375 7.10 -5.82 -31.57
N ARG A 376 6.82 -6.78 -32.47
CA ARG A 376 5.56 -6.84 -33.22
C ARG A 376 4.37 -7.01 -32.30
N LYS A 377 4.39 -8.02 -31.41
CA LYS A 377 3.30 -8.27 -30.45
C LYS A 377 2.99 -7.05 -29.58
N THR A 378 4.04 -6.35 -29.10
CA THR A 378 3.87 -5.15 -28.27
C THR A 378 3.27 -4.00 -29.08
N VAL A 379 3.75 -3.75 -30.32
CA VAL A 379 3.19 -2.70 -31.17
C VAL A 379 1.74 -3.01 -31.56
N ASP A 380 1.39 -4.25 -31.91
CA ASP A 380 0.02 -4.65 -32.23
C ASP A 380 -0.93 -4.43 -31.04
N LYS A 381 -0.49 -4.77 -29.82
CA LYS A 381 -1.24 -4.48 -28.60
C LYS A 381 -1.40 -2.97 -28.39
N SER A 382 -0.34 -2.19 -28.56
CA SER A 382 -0.37 -0.74 -28.41
C SER A 382 -1.30 -0.06 -29.41
N LEU A 383 -1.34 -0.51 -30.68
CA LEU A 383 -2.28 -0.04 -31.66
C LEU A 383 -3.74 -0.35 -31.28
N THR A 384 -3.96 -1.51 -30.68
CA THR A 384 -5.29 -1.89 -30.18
C THR A 384 -5.69 -1.02 -28.97
N ALA A 385 -4.75 -0.72 -28.08
CA ALA A 385 -4.94 0.19 -26.94
C ALA A 385 -5.27 1.61 -27.41
N GLN A 386 -4.53 2.14 -28.42
CA GLN A 386 -4.78 3.44 -29.01
C GLN A 386 -6.21 3.56 -29.55
N ARG A 387 -6.66 2.56 -30.32
CA ARG A 387 -8.05 2.55 -30.87
C ARG A 387 -9.09 2.53 -29.75
N ALA A 388 -8.89 1.74 -28.71
CA ALA A 388 -9.80 1.68 -27.56
C ALA A 388 -9.83 3.00 -26.79
N ARG A 389 -8.68 3.65 -26.57
CA ARG A 389 -8.58 4.96 -25.92
C ARG A 389 -9.27 6.05 -26.74
N GLU A 390 -9.09 6.07 -28.06
CA GLU A 390 -9.79 7.02 -28.93
C GLU A 390 -11.31 6.81 -28.89
N ALA A 391 -11.76 5.55 -28.89
CA ALA A 391 -13.19 5.22 -28.77
C ALA A 391 -13.75 5.67 -27.40
N ALA A 392 -13.02 5.42 -26.33
CA ALA A 392 -13.37 5.87 -24.97
C ALA A 392 -13.46 7.40 -24.89
N ARG A 393 -12.51 8.13 -25.48
CA ARG A 393 -12.52 9.59 -25.56
C ARG A 393 -13.76 10.10 -26.31
N LYS A 394 -14.09 9.52 -27.45
CA LYS A 394 -15.32 9.89 -28.21
C LYS A 394 -16.58 9.66 -27.35
N ALA A 395 -16.67 8.51 -26.68
CA ALA A 395 -17.81 8.21 -25.82
C ALA A 395 -17.94 9.20 -24.66
N ARG A 396 -16.82 9.57 -24.02
CA ARG A 396 -16.74 10.59 -22.97
C ARG A 396 -17.21 11.95 -23.47
N ASP A 397 -16.69 12.40 -24.60
CA ASP A 397 -17.02 13.73 -25.17
C ASP A 397 -18.51 13.81 -25.56
N LEU A 398 -19.10 12.74 -26.06
CA LEU A 398 -20.53 12.65 -26.32
C LEU A 398 -21.37 12.75 -25.03
N THR A 399 -20.90 12.11 -23.95
CA THR A 399 -21.57 12.18 -22.65
C THR A 399 -21.47 13.59 -22.06
N ARG A 400 -20.29 14.21 -22.12
CA ARG A 400 -20.10 15.61 -21.66
C ARG A 400 -20.97 16.61 -22.43
N ARG A 401 -21.09 16.48 -23.76
CA ARG A 401 -21.95 17.34 -24.57
C ARG A 401 -23.43 17.20 -24.23
N LYS A 402 -23.89 15.97 -23.96
CA LYS A 402 -25.27 15.74 -23.47
C LYS A 402 -25.49 16.37 -22.10
N SER A 403 -24.55 16.18 -21.17
CA SER A 403 -24.63 16.76 -19.82
C SER A 403 -24.57 18.30 -19.82
N ALA A 404 -23.84 18.92 -20.75
CA ALA A 404 -23.75 20.37 -20.88
C ALA A 404 -25.06 20.97 -21.47
N LEU A 405 -25.76 20.21 -22.32
CA LEU A 405 -27.05 20.64 -22.88
C LEU A 405 -28.22 20.44 -21.90
N ASP A 406 -28.14 19.40 -21.01
CA ASP A 406 -29.21 19.08 -20.05
C ASP A 406 -28.98 19.70 -18.65
N GLY A 407 -27.93 20.54 -18.47
CA GLY A 407 -27.54 21.10 -17.17
C GLY A 407 -27.27 20.02 -16.16
N MET A 408 -26.03 19.57 -16.00
CA MET A 408 -25.54 18.56 -15.02
C MET A 408 -26.64 17.71 -14.35
N ALA A 409 -27.42 16.98 -15.15
CA ALA A 409 -28.46 16.12 -14.59
C ALA A 409 -27.82 14.97 -13.82
N LEU A 410 -28.01 14.99 -12.49
CA LEU A 410 -27.63 13.88 -11.62
C LEU A 410 -28.34 12.60 -12.05
N PRO A 411 -27.78 11.41 -11.78
CA PRO A 411 -28.44 10.16 -12.12
C PRO A 411 -29.86 10.12 -11.57
N GLY A 412 -30.86 9.83 -12.40
CA GLY A 412 -32.27 9.85 -11.98
C GLY A 412 -32.62 8.91 -10.82
N LYS A 413 -31.74 7.93 -10.55
CA LYS A 413 -31.86 7.03 -9.41
C LYS A 413 -31.19 7.55 -8.11
N LEU A 414 -30.37 8.61 -8.18
CA LEU A 414 -29.73 9.22 -7.02
C LEU A 414 -30.77 10.00 -6.20
N ALA A 415 -30.91 9.63 -4.94
CA ALA A 415 -31.61 10.46 -3.95
C ALA A 415 -30.56 11.34 -3.25
N ASP A 416 -30.34 12.54 -3.78
CA ASP A 416 -29.33 13.47 -3.27
C ASP A 416 -29.71 14.11 -1.93
N CYS A 417 -28.72 14.65 -1.19
CA CYS A 417 -28.92 15.43 0.02
C CYS A 417 -29.09 16.92 -0.30
N THR A 418 -29.62 17.68 0.66
CA THR A 418 -29.91 19.12 0.48
C THR A 418 -28.74 20.02 0.83
N ASP A 419 -27.86 19.61 1.75
CA ASP A 419 -26.64 20.34 2.08
C ASP A 419 -25.70 20.36 0.84
N LYS A 420 -25.07 21.49 0.61
CA LYS A 420 -24.14 21.71 -0.51
C LYS A 420 -22.67 21.70 -0.08
N ASN A 421 -22.41 21.66 1.23
CA ASN A 421 -21.04 21.54 1.74
C ASN A 421 -20.61 20.07 1.73
N PRO A 422 -19.65 19.66 0.87
CA PRO A 422 -19.22 18.26 0.78
C PRO A 422 -18.77 17.67 2.12
N LYS A 423 -18.16 18.47 3.00
CA LYS A 423 -17.67 18.03 4.31
C LYS A 423 -18.77 17.54 5.27
N ASN A 424 -20.02 17.96 5.03
CA ASN A 424 -21.16 17.54 5.83
C ASN A 424 -21.92 16.37 5.18
N CYS A 425 -21.60 16.06 3.91
CA CYS A 425 -22.38 15.14 3.08
C CYS A 425 -21.72 13.78 2.99
N GLU A 426 -22.54 12.74 2.93
CA GLU A 426 -22.12 11.38 2.69
C GLU A 426 -23.06 10.68 1.71
N ILE A 427 -22.52 9.71 0.95
CA ILE A 427 -23.30 8.94 0.00
C ILE A 427 -23.24 7.46 0.34
N PHE A 428 -24.40 6.82 0.43
CA PHE A 428 -24.52 5.38 0.56
C PHE A 428 -24.75 4.74 -0.82
N ILE A 429 -23.89 3.82 -1.17
CA ILE A 429 -24.06 2.99 -2.35
C ILE A 429 -24.71 1.70 -1.90
N VAL A 430 -25.92 1.44 -2.37
CA VAL A 430 -26.79 0.40 -1.84
C VAL A 430 -27.09 -0.64 -2.92
N GLU A 431 -27.11 -1.91 -2.55
CA GLU A 431 -27.47 -2.99 -3.44
C GLU A 431 -28.97 -3.04 -3.71
N GLY A 432 -29.36 -2.90 -4.97
CA GLY A 432 -30.72 -3.08 -5.45
C GLY A 432 -31.69 -1.95 -5.09
N ASP A 433 -32.84 -1.98 -5.75
CA ASP A 433 -33.89 -0.97 -5.57
C ASP A 433 -34.68 -1.19 -4.25
N SER A 434 -34.74 -2.43 -3.72
CA SER A 434 -35.46 -2.74 -2.46
C SER A 434 -34.76 -2.15 -1.25
N ALA A 435 -33.48 -2.49 -1.03
CA ALA A 435 -32.68 -1.88 0.04
C ALA A 435 -32.51 -0.37 -0.17
N GLY A 436 -32.41 0.08 -1.43
CA GLY A 436 -32.41 1.49 -1.81
C GLY A 436 -33.69 2.22 -1.38
N GLY A 437 -34.85 1.58 -1.41
CA GLY A 437 -36.14 2.10 -0.92
C GLY A 437 -36.14 2.32 0.58
N SER A 438 -35.75 1.30 1.35
CA SER A 438 -35.61 1.38 2.81
C SER A 438 -34.62 2.46 3.23
N ALA A 439 -33.43 2.50 2.59
CA ALA A 439 -32.39 3.49 2.85
C ALA A 439 -32.83 4.93 2.53
N LYS A 440 -33.58 5.16 1.43
CA LYS A 440 -34.16 6.47 1.09
C LYS A 440 -35.15 6.96 2.13
N THR A 441 -35.86 6.06 2.77
CA THR A 441 -36.81 6.39 3.84
C THR A 441 -36.08 6.65 5.15
N ALA A 442 -35.08 5.84 5.47
CA ALA A 442 -34.30 5.90 6.71
C ALA A 442 -33.40 7.14 6.82
N ARG A 443 -32.81 7.59 5.70
CA ARG A 443 -31.72 8.59 5.67
C ARG A 443 -32.05 9.96 6.26
N SER A 444 -31.05 10.67 6.73
CA SER A 444 -31.08 12.13 6.88
C SER A 444 -31.08 12.80 5.51
N ARG A 445 -32.20 13.41 5.12
CA ARG A 445 -32.29 14.12 3.83
C ARG A 445 -31.37 15.33 3.73
N ALA A 446 -30.94 15.85 4.86
CA ALA A 446 -30.04 17.01 4.89
C ALA A 446 -28.64 16.65 4.40
N THR A 447 -28.08 15.54 4.89
CA THR A 447 -26.64 15.22 4.74
C THR A 447 -26.35 13.88 4.07
N GLN A 448 -27.35 13.00 3.91
CA GLN A 448 -27.15 11.66 3.37
C GLN A 448 -27.79 11.50 1.99
N ALA A 449 -27.01 11.07 1.02
CA ALA A 449 -27.46 10.70 -0.32
C ALA A 449 -27.50 9.18 -0.46
N ILE A 450 -28.41 8.65 -1.30
CA ILE A 450 -28.54 7.22 -1.61
C ILE A 450 -28.44 7.01 -3.10
N LEU A 451 -27.52 6.13 -3.51
CA LEU A 451 -27.39 5.66 -4.90
C LEU A 451 -27.61 4.14 -4.93
N PRO A 452 -28.77 3.65 -5.35
CA PRO A 452 -28.98 2.22 -5.55
C PRO A 452 -28.29 1.75 -6.83
N LEU A 453 -27.60 0.62 -6.76
CA LEU A 453 -27.00 -0.05 -7.91
C LEU A 453 -27.83 -1.29 -8.29
N ARG A 454 -28.06 -1.51 -9.57
CA ARG A 454 -28.83 -2.66 -10.07
C ARG A 454 -27.90 -3.84 -10.34
N GLY A 455 -27.80 -4.74 -9.37
CA GLY A 455 -27.03 -5.96 -9.47
C GLY A 455 -25.51 -5.75 -9.49
N LYS A 456 -24.78 -6.76 -9.95
CA LYS A 456 -23.32 -6.75 -10.00
C LYS A 456 -22.84 -5.76 -11.06
N ILE A 457 -22.00 -4.81 -10.67
CA ILE A 457 -21.38 -3.87 -11.61
C ILE A 457 -20.34 -4.57 -12.48
N LEU A 458 -19.94 -3.91 -13.58
CA LEU A 458 -18.89 -4.41 -14.45
C LEU A 458 -17.59 -4.63 -13.68
N ASN A 459 -17.00 -5.81 -13.80
CA ASN A 459 -15.65 -6.06 -13.31
C ASN A 459 -14.63 -5.29 -14.18
N VAL A 460 -14.14 -4.18 -13.64
CA VAL A 460 -13.21 -3.29 -14.35
C VAL A 460 -11.81 -3.88 -14.51
N GLU A 461 -11.48 -4.93 -13.75
CA GLU A 461 -10.22 -5.66 -13.92
C GLU A 461 -10.12 -6.34 -15.29
N LYS A 462 -11.28 -6.76 -15.83
CA LYS A 462 -11.43 -7.46 -17.12
C LYS A 462 -11.92 -6.59 -18.26
N ALA A 463 -12.05 -5.28 -18.04
CA ALA A 463 -12.72 -4.40 -18.99
C ALA A 463 -11.82 -3.28 -19.47
N ARG A 464 -11.90 -2.97 -20.75
CA ARG A 464 -11.27 -1.79 -21.34
C ARG A 464 -12.05 -0.53 -21.01
N LEU A 465 -11.38 0.60 -21.11
CA LEU A 465 -11.87 1.91 -20.72
C LEU A 465 -13.17 2.32 -21.45
N ASP A 466 -13.33 1.94 -22.73
CA ASP A 466 -14.53 2.18 -23.53
C ASP A 466 -15.76 1.48 -22.95
N ARG A 467 -15.62 0.23 -22.49
CA ARG A 467 -16.68 -0.53 -21.81
C ARG A 467 -17.01 0.06 -20.45
N ILE A 468 -16.00 0.53 -19.71
CA ILE A 468 -16.16 1.18 -18.40
C ILE A 468 -17.01 2.44 -18.54
N TYR A 469 -16.66 3.32 -19.46
CA TYR A 469 -17.48 4.51 -19.77
C TYR A 469 -18.83 4.16 -20.41
N GLY A 470 -18.99 2.97 -20.99
CA GLY A 470 -20.25 2.45 -21.51
C GLY A 470 -21.23 1.98 -20.44
N ASN A 471 -20.73 1.54 -19.27
CA ASN A 471 -21.55 0.96 -18.20
C ASN A 471 -22.38 2.00 -17.45
N ALA A 472 -23.70 1.75 -17.33
CA ALA A 472 -24.64 2.71 -16.74
C ALA A 472 -24.42 2.91 -15.24
N GLU A 473 -24.09 1.84 -14.49
CA GLU A 473 -23.88 1.88 -13.04
C GLU A 473 -22.59 2.66 -12.71
N ILE A 474 -21.51 2.40 -13.45
CA ILE A 474 -20.25 3.12 -13.29
C ILE A 474 -20.42 4.60 -13.67
N LYS A 475 -21.15 4.92 -14.74
CA LYS A 475 -21.47 6.32 -15.08
C LYS A 475 -22.25 7.02 -13.97
N ALA A 476 -23.19 6.32 -13.35
CA ALA A 476 -23.97 6.87 -12.25
C ALA A 476 -23.07 7.21 -11.05
N MET A 477 -22.11 6.34 -10.70
CA MET A 477 -21.14 6.61 -9.64
C MET A 477 -20.21 7.78 -9.97
N ILE A 478 -19.62 7.81 -11.16
CA ILE A 478 -18.75 8.92 -11.62
C ILE A 478 -19.48 10.26 -11.54
N THR A 479 -20.74 10.30 -12.02
CA THR A 479 -21.55 11.52 -12.00
C THR A 479 -21.97 11.91 -10.58
N ALA A 480 -22.31 10.94 -9.73
CA ALA A 480 -22.68 11.19 -8.34
C ALA A 480 -21.52 11.75 -7.52
N PHE A 481 -20.33 11.17 -7.65
CA PHE A 481 -19.13 11.61 -6.91
C PHE A 481 -18.62 12.97 -7.41
N GLY A 482 -18.71 13.22 -8.71
CA GLY A 482 -18.32 14.50 -9.34
C GLY A 482 -16.83 14.61 -9.67
N THR A 483 -15.98 13.69 -9.21
CA THR A 483 -14.51 13.75 -9.34
C THR A 483 -13.98 13.43 -10.73
N GLY A 484 -14.77 12.79 -11.60
CA GLY A 484 -14.23 12.14 -12.80
C GLY A 484 -13.44 10.87 -12.46
N ILE A 485 -12.79 10.27 -13.45
CA ILE A 485 -11.92 9.10 -13.30
C ILE A 485 -10.68 9.24 -14.17
N HIS A 486 -9.62 8.49 -13.83
CA HIS A 486 -8.38 8.44 -14.61
C HIS A 486 -7.74 9.83 -14.77
N GLU A 487 -7.43 10.28 -16.00
CA GLU A 487 -6.86 11.60 -16.28
C GLU A 487 -7.75 12.79 -15.88
N ASP A 488 -9.08 12.57 -15.83
CA ASP A 488 -10.05 13.61 -15.45
C ASP A 488 -10.30 13.65 -13.93
N PHE A 489 -9.65 12.79 -13.15
CA PHE A 489 -9.87 12.72 -11.71
C PHE A 489 -9.39 13.99 -11.01
N ASP A 490 -10.30 14.61 -10.26
CA ASP A 490 -10.05 15.82 -9.50
C ASP A 490 -10.77 15.73 -8.14
N ILE A 491 -10.00 15.44 -7.09
CA ILE A 491 -10.52 15.26 -5.73
C ILE A 491 -11.23 16.51 -5.20
N SER A 492 -10.83 17.71 -5.66
CA SER A 492 -11.45 18.97 -5.21
C SER A 492 -12.91 19.10 -5.62
N LYS A 493 -13.37 18.28 -6.57
CA LYS A 493 -14.75 18.22 -7.04
C LYS A 493 -15.61 17.18 -6.33
N LEU A 494 -15.04 16.48 -5.34
CA LEU A 494 -15.77 15.49 -4.56
C LEU A 494 -16.98 16.11 -3.87
N ARG A 495 -18.14 15.50 -4.08
CA ARG A 495 -19.43 16.02 -3.57
C ARG A 495 -19.79 15.50 -2.18
N TYR A 496 -19.13 14.45 -1.70
CA TYR A 496 -19.43 13.77 -0.44
C TYR A 496 -18.14 13.43 0.30
N ASP A 497 -18.03 13.82 1.56
CA ASP A 497 -16.87 13.51 2.41
C ASP A 497 -16.70 12.00 2.62
N LYS A 498 -17.81 11.26 2.69
CA LYS A 498 -17.79 9.80 2.85
C LYS A 498 -18.56 9.10 1.74
N ILE A 499 -17.93 8.10 1.14
CA ILE A 499 -18.51 7.15 0.22
C ILE A 499 -18.64 5.83 0.98
N ILE A 500 -19.88 5.46 1.31
CA ILE A 500 -20.17 4.31 2.17
C ILE A 500 -20.78 3.21 1.31
N ILE A 501 -20.08 2.09 1.21
CA ILE A 501 -20.55 0.89 0.55
C ILE A 501 -21.43 0.14 1.55
N MET A 502 -22.68 -0.07 1.21
CA MET A 502 -23.68 -0.73 2.04
C MET A 502 -24.36 -1.84 1.23
N THR A 503 -23.84 -3.05 1.33
CA THR A 503 -24.30 -4.26 0.64
C THR A 503 -24.87 -5.26 1.64
N ASP A 504 -25.63 -6.24 1.14
CA ASP A 504 -26.16 -7.31 1.95
C ASP A 504 -25.04 -8.14 2.60
N ALA A 505 -25.32 -8.77 3.73
CA ALA A 505 -24.35 -9.57 4.49
C ALA A 505 -24.24 -11.00 3.94
N ASP A 506 -24.35 -11.19 2.64
CA ASP A 506 -24.25 -12.46 1.94
C ASP A 506 -23.09 -12.49 0.95
N VAL A 507 -22.90 -13.61 0.28
CA VAL A 507 -21.81 -13.81 -0.70
C VAL A 507 -21.93 -12.89 -1.93
N ASP A 508 -23.16 -12.54 -2.33
CA ASP A 508 -23.39 -11.64 -3.46
C ASP A 508 -23.07 -10.19 -3.08
N GLY A 509 -23.48 -9.76 -1.87
CA GLY A 509 -23.14 -8.44 -1.33
C GLY A 509 -21.63 -8.26 -1.14
N ALA A 510 -20.93 -9.28 -0.63
CA ALA A 510 -19.47 -9.29 -0.53
C ALA A 510 -18.81 -9.16 -1.91
N HIS A 511 -19.34 -9.84 -2.94
CA HIS A 511 -18.83 -9.72 -4.31
C HIS A 511 -19.08 -8.33 -4.89
N ILE A 512 -20.26 -7.73 -4.67
CA ILE A 512 -20.57 -6.37 -5.13
C ILE A 512 -19.64 -5.36 -4.46
N ALA A 513 -19.41 -5.47 -3.15
CA ALA A 513 -18.45 -4.63 -2.43
C ALA A 513 -17.03 -4.76 -3.03
N THR A 514 -16.59 -5.99 -3.34
CA THR A 514 -15.29 -6.23 -3.98
C THR A 514 -15.19 -5.61 -5.38
N LEU A 515 -16.24 -5.72 -6.19
CA LEU A 515 -16.30 -5.07 -7.51
C LEU A 515 -16.20 -3.53 -7.39
N MET A 516 -16.88 -2.95 -6.40
CA MET A 516 -16.82 -1.51 -6.13
C MET A 516 -15.43 -1.08 -5.64
N LEU A 517 -14.84 -1.82 -4.72
CA LEU A 517 -13.46 -1.56 -4.25
C LEU A 517 -12.47 -1.68 -5.41
N THR A 518 -12.65 -2.65 -6.30
CA THR A 518 -11.84 -2.79 -7.51
C THR A 518 -11.95 -1.54 -8.39
N PHE A 519 -13.16 -1.04 -8.61
CA PHE A 519 -13.38 0.18 -9.38
C PHE A 519 -12.74 1.41 -8.72
N LEU A 520 -12.95 1.61 -7.41
CA LEU A 520 -12.39 2.74 -6.68
C LEU A 520 -10.86 2.68 -6.65
N TYR A 521 -10.30 1.52 -6.35
CA TYR A 521 -8.84 1.32 -6.33
C TYR A 521 -8.20 1.60 -7.70
N ARG A 522 -8.84 1.14 -8.80
CA ARG A 522 -8.27 1.26 -10.13
C ARG A 522 -8.43 2.63 -10.78
N PHE A 523 -9.49 3.35 -10.47
CA PHE A 523 -9.85 4.58 -11.18
C PHE A 523 -9.95 5.82 -10.31
N MET A 524 -10.00 5.65 -8.98
CA MET A 524 -10.13 6.73 -8.01
C MET A 524 -9.31 6.44 -6.73
N PRO A 525 -8.02 6.02 -6.83
CA PRO A 525 -7.24 5.58 -5.66
C PRO A 525 -7.11 6.66 -4.59
N GLU A 526 -7.09 7.93 -4.97
CA GLU A 526 -7.02 9.05 -4.03
C GLU A 526 -8.18 9.10 -3.04
N LEU A 527 -9.37 8.60 -3.41
CA LEU A 527 -10.49 8.50 -2.48
C LEU A 527 -10.21 7.53 -1.33
N ILE A 528 -9.45 6.46 -1.59
CA ILE A 528 -9.05 5.49 -0.57
C ILE A 528 -7.90 6.07 0.26
N LYS A 529 -6.88 6.64 -0.38
CA LYS A 529 -5.71 7.24 0.28
C LYS A 529 -6.08 8.34 1.27
N GLN A 530 -7.05 9.18 0.90
CA GLN A 530 -7.51 10.28 1.74
C GLN A 530 -8.61 9.89 2.74
N GLY A 531 -8.97 8.59 2.81
CA GLY A 531 -9.89 8.07 3.82
C GLY A 531 -11.36 8.40 3.58
N HIS A 532 -11.77 8.56 2.32
CA HIS A 532 -13.17 8.85 1.96
C HIS A 532 -14.03 7.59 1.76
N VAL A 533 -13.45 6.38 1.73
CA VAL A 533 -14.16 5.13 1.41
C VAL A 533 -14.41 4.31 2.66
N TYR A 534 -15.64 3.89 2.88
CA TYR A 534 -16.08 3.12 4.04
C TYR A 534 -16.94 1.93 3.65
N LEU A 535 -16.88 0.87 4.47
CA LEU A 535 -17.82 -0.25 4.45
C LEU A 535 -18.75 -0.13 5.64
N ALA A 536 -20.05 -0.08 5.40
CA ALA A 536 -21.06 -0.14 6.46
C ALA A 536 -21.07 -1.55 7.06
N GLN A 537 -21.23 -1.63 8.38
CA GLN A 537 -21.36 -2.88 9.12
C GLN A 537 -22.78 -2.96 9.69
N PRO A 538 -23.76 -3.52 8.95
CA PRO A 538 -25.09 -3.78 9.49
C PRO A 538 -25.03 -4.93 10.52
N PRO A 539 -25.97 -5.01 11.47
CA PRO A 539 -26.04 -6.13 12.40
C PRO A 539 -26.40 -7.43 11.66
N LEU A 540 -25.81 -8.54 12.10
CA LEU A 540 -26.12 -9.87 11.60
C LEU A 540 -27.36 -10.46 12.26
N TYR A 541 -27.61 -10.09 13.51
CA TYR A 541 -28.71 -10.65 14.31
C TYR A 541 -29.51 -9.58 15.01
N LYS A 542 -30.83 -9.83 15.10
CA LYS A 542 -31.77 -9.14 15.96
C LYS A 542 -32.29 -10.13 16.99
N VAL A 543 -32.22 -9.78 18.26
CA VAL A 543 -32.80 -10.55 19.37
C VAL A 543 -33.91 -9.71 19.99
N GLU A 544 -35.11 -10.23 20.04
CA GLU A 544 -36.26 -9.60 20.71
C GLU A 544 -36.60 -10.38 21.97
N LYS A 545 -36.63 -9.68 23.11
CA LYS A 545 -37.09 -10.20 24.40
C LYS A 545 -37.88 -9.13 25.15
N ASN A 546 -39.09 -9.49 25.57
CA ASN A 546 -39.99 -8.57 26.34
C ASN A 546 -40.18 -7.20 25.67
N ARG A 547 -40.35 -7.16 24.35
CA ARG A 547 -40.46 -5.95 23.51
C ARG A 547 -39.18 -5.08 23.46
N LYS A 548 -38.07 -5.54 24.03
CA LYS A 548 -36.77 -4.91 23.84
C LYS A 548 -36.05 -5.58 22.69
N GLN A 549 -35.41 -4.77 21.85
CA GLN A 549 -34.62 -5.25 20.72
C GLN A 549 -33.14 -5.07 21.02
N TYR A 550 -32.34 -6.07 20.68
CA TYR A 550 -30.89 -6.09 20.79
C TYR A 550 -30.32 -6.46 19.43
N TYR A 551 -29.22 -5.87 19.06
CA TYR A 551 -28.56 -6.13 17.79
C TYR A 551 -27.18 -6.69 18.06
N ALA A 552 -26.79 -7.73 17.31
CA ALA A 552 -25.45 -8.31 17.38
C ALA A 552 -24.78 -8.28 15.99
N TYR A 553 -23.53 -7.90 15.97
CA TYR A 553 -22.71 -7.75 14.76
C TYR A 553 -21.77 -8.95 14.54
N SER A 554 -21.75 -9.90 15.48
CA SER A 554 -21.00 -11.15 15.39
C SER A 554 -21.68 -12.25 16.22
N ASP A 555 -21.30 -13.51 15.98
CA ASP A 555 -21.76 -14.65 16.78
C ASP A 555 -21.35 -14.54 18.25
N ALA A 556 -20.13 -14.03 18.50
CA ALA A 556 -19.64 -13.78 19.85
C ALA A 556 -20.49 -12.73 20.60
N GLU A 557 -20.91 -11.68 19.91
CA GLU A 557 -21.79 -10.66 20.45
C GLU A 557 -23.20 -11.18 20.71
N LEU A 558 -23.74 -12.01 19.79
CA LEU A 558 -24.99 -12.72 20.00
C LEU A 558 -24.95 -13.58 21.26
N ASP A 559 -23.89 -14.37 21.42
CA ASP A 559 -23.69 -15.21 22.61
C ASP A 559 -23.58 -14.38 23.90
N LYS A 560 -22.91 -13.24 23.86
CA LYS A 560 -22.83 -12.31 24.99
C LYS A 560 -24.21 -11.76 25.37
N ILE A 561 -24.96 -11.27 24.40
CA ILE A 561 -26.33 -10.77 24.61
C ILE A 561 -27.21 -11.87 25.21
N LEU A 562 -27.17 -13.10 24.64
CA LEU A 562 -27.97 -14.23 25.15
C LEU A 562 -27.58 -14.66 26.57
N ARG A 563 -26.33 -14.48 26.99
CA ARG A 563 -25.89 -14.72 28.39
C ARG A 563 -26.46 -13.63 29.32
N GLU A 564 -26.44 -12.37 28.90
CA GLU A 564 -26.92 -11.24 29.69
C GLU A 564 -28.44 -11.26 29.88
N ILE A 565 -29.20 -11.54 28.81
CA ILE A 565 -30.67 -11.54 28.88
C ILE A 565 -31.26 -12.90 29.30
N GLY A 566 -30.43 -13.96 29.39
CA GLY A 566 -30.83 -15.34 29.65
C GLY A 566 -31.30 -16.07 28.38
N ARG A 567 -30.78 -17.30 28.20
CA ARG A 567 -31.20 -18.18 27.09
C ARG A 567 -32.50 -18.87 27.47
N ASP A 568 -33.63 -18.34 27.01
CA ASP A 568 -34.95 -18.96 27.19
C ASP A 568 -35.73 -19.04 25.86
N GLN A 569 -36.87 -19.78 25.86
CA GLN A 569 -37.71 -19.95 24.68
C GLN A 569 -38.44 -18.66 24.24
N ASN A 570 -38.39 -17.58 25.03
CA ASN A 570 -39.02 -16.30 24.72
C ASN A 570 -38.12 -15.37 23.89
N ASN A 571 -36.87 -15.79 23.64
CA ASN A 571 -35.98 -15.03 22.79
C ASN A 571 -36.31 -15.29 21.32
N LYS A 572 -36.78 -14.28 20.60
CA LYS A 572 -36.93 -14.32 19.14
C LYS A 572 -35.64 -13.86 18.50
N ILE A 573 -34.89 -14.77 17.90
CA ILE A 573 -33.66 -14.48 17.18
C ILE A 573 -33.98 -14.47 15.69
N GLN A 574 -33.67 -13.35 15.04
CA GLN A 574 -33.73 -13.20 13.58
C GLN A 574 -32.31 -12.98 13.08
N ARG A 575 -31.88 -13.80 12.12
CA ARG A 575 -30.66 -13.55 11.35
C ARG A 575 -31.05 -12.74 10.12
N TYR A 576 -30.42 -11.59 9.91
CA TYR A 576 -30.60 -10.82 8.70
C TYR A 576 -29.76 -11.39 7.56
N LYS A 577 -30.39 -11.64 6.42
CA LYS A 577 -29.72 -12.09 5.19
C LYS A 577 -29.47 -10.92 4.24
N GLY A 578 -30.28 -9.88 4.33
CA GLY A 578 -30.12 -8.69 3.50
C GLY A 578 -30.72 -7.44 4.13
N LEU A 579 -30.28 -6.28 3.69
CA LEU A 579 -30.72 -4.97 4.14
C LEU A 579 -32.22 -4.70 3.85
N GLY A 580 -32.75 -5.38 2.84
CA GLY A 580 -34.18 -5.32 2.50
C GLY A 580 -35.11 -5.94 3.54
N GLU A 581 -34.58 -6.73 4.49
CA GLU A 581 -35.33 -7.31 5.61
C GLU A 581 -35.47 -6.33 6.80
N MET A 582 -34.70 -5.24 6.79
CA MET A 582 -34.79 -4.18 7.78
C MET A 582 -35.85 -3.13 7.39
N ASP A 583 -36.67 -2.74 8.33
CA ASP A 583 -37.46 -1.54 8.16
C ASP A 583 -36.58 -0.27 8.26
N ALA A 584 -37.16 0.88 7.89
CA ALA A 584 -36.39 2.12 7.81
C ALA A 584 -35.85 2.58 9.18
N ASP A 585 -36.60 2.34 10.26
CA ASP A 585 -36.17 2.73 11.60
C ASP A 585 -35.03 1.87 12.10
N GLN A 586 -35.06 0.55 11.84
CA GLN A 586 -33.98 -0.38 12.16
C GLN A 586 -32.72 -0.04 11.38
N LEU A 587 -32.84 0.23 10.08
CA LEU A 587 -31.70 0.59 9.23
C LEU A 587 -31.06 1.92 9.68
N TRP A 588 -31.88 2.89 10.08
CA TRP A 588 -31.40 4.14 10.66
C TRP A 588 -30.60 3.87 11.94
N GLU A 589 -31.23 3.24 12.93
CA GLU A 589 -30.67 3.08 14.27
C GLU A 589 -29.39 2.25 14.31
N THR A 590 -29.22 1.29 13.40
CA THR A 590 -28.10 0.35 13.42
C THR A 590 -26.99 0.67 12.44
N THR A 591 -27.33 1.29 11.29
CA THR A 591 -26.40 1.34 10.15
C THR A 591 -26.21 2.76 9.59
N MET A 592 -27.19 3.65 9.70
CA MET A 592 -27.13 4.97 9.06
C MET A 592 -26.98 6.14 10.04
N ASP A 593 -27.39 6.00 11.30
CA ASP A 593 -27.24 7.04 12.33
C ASP A 593 -25.76 7.31 12.63
N PRO A 594 -25.21 8.49 12.33
CA PRO A 594 -23.80 8.80 12.57
C PRO A 594 -23.34 8.60 14.02
N ALA A 595 -24.26 8.65 14.99
CA ALA A 595 -23.94 8.50 16.40
C ALA A 595 -23.83 7.03 16.86
N LYS A 596 -24.39 6.06 16.10
CA LYS A 596 -24.51 4.67 16.54
C LYS A 596 -23.89 3.67 15.57
N ARG A 597 -23.83 4.01 14.29
CA ARG A 597 -23.36 3.10 13.23
C ARG A 597 -21.91 2.70 13.37
N ILE A 598 -21.59 1.53 12.83
CA ILE A 598 -20.21 1.04 12.71
C ILE A 598 -19.79 1.15 11.24
N LEU A 599 -18.72 1.90 10.98
CA LEU A 599 -18.10 2.02 9.66
C LEU A 599 -16.67 1.52 9.71
N LYS A 600 -16.29 0.69 8.74
CA LYS A 600 -14.90 0.27 8.54
C LYS A 600 -14.29 1.14 7.45
N CYS A 601 -13.30 1.97 7.80
CA CYS A 601 -12.55 2.75 6.82
C CYS A 601 -11.69 1.82 5.96
N VAL A 602 -11.71 2.03 4.64
CA VAL A 602 -10.87 1.31 3.69
C VAL A 602 -9.56 2.06 3.55
N ASN A 603 -8.48 1.43 3.94
CA ASN A 603 -7.14 1.98 3.84
C ASN A 603 -6.29 1.15 2.88
N MET A 604 -5.26 1.75 2.31
CA MET A 604 -4.25 1.06 1.53
C MET A 604 -2.86 1.51 1.98
N ASP A 605 -1.95 0.56 2.05
CA ASP A 605 -0.54 0.85 2.25
C ASP A 605 0.12 1.08 0.90
N GLU A 606 0.60 2.30 0.66
CA GLU A 606 1.26 2.68 -0.60
C GLU A 606 2.57 1.93 -0.81
N ASP A 607 3.25 1.55 0.27
CA ASP A 607 4.50 0.80 0.23
C ASP A 607 4.27 -0.66 -0.20
N ALA A 608 3.02 -1.17 -0.09
CA ALA A 608 2.60 -2.50 -0.52
C ALA A 608 1.86 -2.51 -1.88
N ALA A 609 2.01 -1.46 -2.70
CA ALA A 609 1.23 -1.28 -3.93
C ALA A 609 1.32 -2.49 -4.88
N SER A 610 2.51 -3.11 -5.02
CA SER A 610 2.72 -4.26 -5.91
C SER A 610 1.89 -5.48 -5.50
N GLU A 611 1.77 -5.75 -4.20
CA GLU A 611 0.98 -6.87 -3.67
C GLU A 611 -0.53 -6.58 -3.68
N ILE A 612 -0.92 -5.34 -3.45
CA ILE A 612 -2.33 -4.91 -3.58
C ILE A 612 -2.77 -5.11 -5.03
N ASP A 613 -1.98 -4.66 -6.00
CA ASP A 613 -2.22 -4.87 -7.41
C ASP A 613 -2.34 -6.35 -7.76
N LEU A 614 -1.42 -7.16 -7.28
CA LEU A 614 -1.42 -8.60 -7.49
C LEU A 614 -2.65 -9.27 -6.87
N THR A 615 -3.06 -8.84 -5.67
CA THR A 615 -4.25 -9.36 -4.98
C THR A 615 -5.52 -9.07 -5.80
N PHE A 616 -5.70 -7.84 -6.29
CA PHE A 616 -6.83 -7.52 -7.16
C PHE A 616 -6.78 -8.31 -8.47
N THR A 617 -5.61 -8.45 -9.09
CA THR A 617 -5.46 -9.24 -10.33
C THR A 617 -5.72 -10.73 -10.09
N THR A 618 -5.30 -11.28 -8.96
CA THR A 618 -5.57 -12.67 -8.58
C THR A 618 -7.05 -12.92 -8.34
N LEU A 619 -7.69 -12.08 -7.55
CA LEU A 619 -9.09 -12.26 -7.15
C LEU A 619 -10.07 -11.90 -8.28
N MET A 620 -9.79 -10.85 -9.03
CA MET A 620 -10.72 -10.27 -10.00
C MET A 620 -10.31 -10.48 -11.45
N GLY A 621 -9.11 -10.99 -11.74
CA GLY A 621 -8.59 -11.26 -13.08
C GLY A 621 -9.20 -12.50 -13.74
N ASP A 622 -8.75 -12.82 -14.96
CA ASP A 622 -9.31 -13.91 -15.77
C ASP A 622 -8.81 -15.29 -15.37
N LYS A 623 -7.58 -15.41 -14.83
CA LYS A 623 -7.01 -16.69 -14.43
C LYS A 623 -7.71 -17.27 -13.21
N VAL A 624 -8.15 -18.52 -13.32
CA VAL A 624 -8.84 -19.24 -12.25
C VAL A 624 -7.85 -19.88 -11.28
N GLU A 625 -6.74 -20.40 -11.78
CA GLU A 625 -5.76 -21.18 -11.02
C GLU A 625 -5.15 -20.37 -9.85
N PRO A 626 -4.59 -19.17 -10.06
CA PRO A 626 -4.05 -18.39 -8.95
C PRO A 626 -5.11 -18.00 -7.90
N ARG A 627 -6.36 -17.84 -8.32
CA ARG A 627 -7.48 -17.57 -7.41
C ARG A 627 -7.83 -18.80 -6.58
N ARG A 628 -7.81 -19.99 -7.19
CA ARG A 628 -8.03 -21.25 -6.47
C ARG A 628 -6.94 -21.49 -5.43
N GLU A 629 -5.67 -21.32 -5.80
CA GLU A 629 -4.54 -21.42 -4.90
C GLU A 629 -4.68 -20.43 -3.71
N PHE A 630 -5.04 -19.18 -4.00
CA PHE A 630 -5.30 -18.19 -2.96
C PHE A 630 -6.41 -18.62 -1.99
N ILE A 631 -7.52 -19.18 -2.50
CA ILE A 631 -8.63 -19.67 -1.68
C ILE A 631 -8.18 -20.86 -0.82
N GLU A 632 -7.46 -21.83 -1.40
CA GLU A 632 -6.97 -23.00 -0.70
C GLU A 632 -5.98 -22.63 0.43
N GLU A 633 -5.07 -21.69 0.18
CA GLU A 633 -4.11 -21.21 1.19
C GLU A 633 -4.79 -20.48 2.35
N ASN A 634 -5.86 -19.72 2.07
CA ASN A 634 -6.53 -18.87 3.05
C ASN A 634 -7.80 -19.48 3.66
N ALA A 635 -8.27 -20.64 3.16
CA ALA A 635 -9.52 -21.29 3.61
C ALA A 635 -9.54 -21.54 5.13
N LYS A 636 -8.41 -21.88 5.73
CA LYS A 636 -8.28 -22.13 7.17
C LYS A 636 -8.52 -20.91 8.07
N TYR A 637 -8.44 -19.70 7.50
CA TYR A 637 -8.66 -18.45 8.23
C TYR A 637 -10.11 -17.95 8.15
N VAL A 638 -10.94 -18.60 7.31
CA VAL A 638 -12.36 -18.22 7.16
C VAL A 638 -13.13 -18.71 8.37
N GLN A 639 -13.65 -17.79 9.17
CA GLN A 639 -14.40 -18.09 10.39
C GLN A 639 -15.92 -18.16 10.16
N ASN A 640 -16.43 -17.50 9.12
CA ASN A 640 -17.87 -17.43 8.82
C ASN A 640 -18.13 -17.89 7.39
N LEU A 641 -18.33 -19.18 7.22
CA LEU A 641 -18.90 -19.71 5.99
C LEU A 641 -20.41 -19.64 6.09
N ASP A 642 -21.06 -18.95 5.17
CA ASP A 642 -22.51 -19.01 5.00
C ASP A 642 -22.83 -20.32 4.25
N VAL A 643 -23.09 -21.38 5.02
CA VAL A 643 -23.40 -22.75 4.52
C VAL A 643 -24.89 -22.99 4.66
#